data_940b870a8a8f39abe4ade5706a61a220
#
_entry.id   940b870a8a8f39abe4ade5706a61a220
#
_cell.length_a   1.000
_cell.length_b   1.000
_cell.length_c   1.000
_cell.angle_alpha   90.00
_cell.angle_beta   90.00
_cell.angle_gamma   90.00
#
_symmetry.space_group_name_H-M   'P 1'
#
loop_
_entity.id
_entity.type
_entity.pdbx_description
1 polymer ?
#
loop_
_entity_poly.entity_id
_entity_poly.type
_entity_poly.pdbx_seq_one_letter_code
_entity_poly.pdbx_strand_id
1 'polypeptide(L)'
;MRKEKKKENNILVKPGMTPKEIVKAVRSLKGVCMTSVGMRDAGQSDFKNRHRIYDLKTLAPYYNEMGLFSAECHGGARWHVGIMNRRESPFEEIEILRELMPNVLLQTLIRETNLWGYRPYPKNVIEYVVSKVDIDVWRCFSFLNDVRNMRAVAEVVMKRGRLFEPTISFTVADWATNEYYLSVVKDIVDLCSGTEEIILCIKDMAGVGDITRIGNLIDAIKQKYPELVIQYHRHITDGLAMPALLSAAKAGANIVDVQEDSLVRFYGHSPILSVQAYFEESGIPVHLNRYMAEASVQKVREWIGDYEWAESPFKGLDHTVTFHKMPGGAFPSSFEQAEKGEFLHHMPAILRVMSLYNKVVKYFDVTPGSQITWVTCSGIVNRYAKERGDAGVKHVTELLAKFVEQKNQDFGAMEKEEQEELLLLFRQAPGDFKNLLLGNYGRLPVGWPAEWVYKSAFGDEWDKKIKERKELSPLDSLGDDDLEKLRKGLAENIGREPAEEEFILYLMHPKDAKEFIVFREKYGEAPLVLPTDVWREGLKRAGDRVDFELWGKPYSIELVSIGAEHEGIVHVVMKVNNRTRVYAVETPRAKRTEIRMAKKPNEIGAPINGNVWRIGNPGRGAIKVGDIVHKGEEIANLEAMKMENAIIAPFDAQIAEVCVKLNDTVHEGQLLFVIEKV
;
A
#
# COMPACT_ATOMS: atom_id res chain seq x y z
N MET A 1 -23.14 17.25 43.53
CA MET A 1 -23.69 16.40 42.46
C MET A 1 -24.39 17.31 41.45
N ARG A 2 -23.68 17.76 40.40
CA ARG A 2 -24.27 18.40 39.22
C ARG A 2 -24.99 17.31 38.43
N LYS A 3 -26.30 17.49 38.18
CA LYS A 3 -27.05 16.64 37.24
C LYS A 3 -26.36 16.72 35.88
N GLU A 4 -25.64 15.69 35.49
CA GLU A 4 -25.22 15.50 34.13
C GLU A 4 -26.49 15.40 33.27
N LYS A 5 -26.73 16.44 32.47
CA LYS A 5 -27.65 16.34 31.35
C LYS A 5 -27.09 15.23 30.45
N LYS A 6 -27.83 14.13 30.27
CA LYS A 6 -27.61 13.23 29.12
C LYS A 6 -27.55 14.12 27.87
N LYS A 7 -26.36 14.41 27.39
CA LYS A 7 -26.20 14.97 26.05
C LYS A 7 -26.74 13.90 25.12
N GLU A 8 -27.77 14.21 24.36
CA GLU A 8 -28.20 13.44 23.20
C GLU A 8 -26.94 13.14 22.36
N ASN A 9 -26.77 11.88 21.96
CA ASN A 9 -25.69 11.48 21.03
C ASN A 9 -25.86 12.29 19.75
N ASN A 10 -25.05 13.31 19.60
CA ASN A 10 -25.10 14.23 18.46
C ASN A 10 -24.38 13.58 17.29
N ILE A 11 -24.96 12.49 16.76
CA ILE A 11 -24.46 11.83 15.57
C ILE A 11 -24.77 12.75 14.38
N LEU A 12 -23.72 13.35 13.81
CA LEU A 12 -23.86 14.30 12.71
C LEU A 12 -24.29 13.59 11.42
N VAL A 13 -23.65 12.45 11.12
CA VAL A 13 -23.90 11.64 9.94
C VAL A 13 -23.93 10.16 10.31
N LYS A 14 -24.67 9.35 9.57
CA LYS A 14 -24.80 7.90 9.82
C LYS A 14 -25.05 7.14 8.53
N PRO A 15 -24.82 5.82 8.51
CA PRO A 15 -25.18 4.96 7.40
C PRO A 15 -26.65 5.11 7.01
N GLY A 16 -26.94 5.04 5.71
CA GLY A 16 -28.28 5.22 5.15
C GLY A 16 -28.64 6.65 4.76
N MET A 17 -27.87 7.66 5.17
CA MET A 17 -27.99 9.02 4.62
C MET A 17 -27.47 9.05 3.18
N THR A 18 -28.12 9.88 2.33
CA THR A 18 -27.65 10.13 0.97
C THR A 18 -26.37 10.97 0.98
N PRO A 19 -25.51 10.90 -0.06
CA PRO A 19 -24.33 11.76 -0.19
C PRO A 19 -24.63 13.24 -0.01
N LYS A 20 -25.74 13.70 -0.59
CA LYS A 20 -26.19 15.10 -0.47
C LYS A 20 -26.56 15.50 0.96
N GLU A 21 -27.22 14.62 1.71
CA GLU A 21 -27.54 14.84 3.13
C GLU A 21 -26.27 14.88 3.97
N ILE A 22 -25.32 13.97 3.74
CA ILE A 22 -24.03 13.93 4.42
C ILE A 22 -23.25 15.22 4.19
N VAL A 23 -23.05 15.60 2.93
CA VAL A 23 -22.31 16.83 2.54
C VAL A 23 -22.97 18.07 3.15
N LYS A 24 -24.31 18.16 3.10
CA LYS A 24 -25.06 19.28 3.69
C LYS A 24 -24.87 19.33 5.23
N ALA A 25 -24.92 18.20 5.91
CA ALA A 25 -24.74 18.13 7.37
C ALA A 25 -23.34 18.62 7.76
N VAL A 26 -22.28 18.10 7.11
CA VAL A 26 -20.89 18.52 7.37
C VAL A 26 -20.68 19.99 7.07
N ARG A 27 -21.18 20.48 5.94
CA ARG A 27 -21.07 21.90 5.55
C ARG A 27 -21.74 22.87 6.50
N SER A 28 -22.86 22.46 7.12
CA SER A 28 -23.61 23.29 8.06
C SER A 28 -23.01 23.32 9.46
N LEU A 29 -22.05 22.45 9.76
CA LEU A 29 -21.40 22.35 11.07
C LEU A 29 -20.52 23.59 11.33
N LYS A 30 -20.66 24.17 12.51
CA LYS A 30 -19.70 25.17 13.01
C LYS A 30 -18.52 24.46 13.66
N GLY A 31 -17.39 24.39 12.97
CA GLY A 31 -16.19 23.69 13.43
C GLY A 31 -15.78 22.56 12.53
N VAL A 32 -15.10 21.58 13.08
CA VAL A 32 -14.44 20.49 12.34
C VAL A 32 -14.93 19.13 12.83
N CYS A 33 -15.17 18.21 11.89
CA CYS A 33 -15.34 16.79 12.17
C CYS A 33 -14.00 16.06 12.11
N MET A 34 -13.96 14.84 12.64
CA MET A 34 -12.79 13.96 12.60
C MET A 34 -13.13 12.62 11.95
N THR A 35 -12.23 12.14 11.10
CA THR A 35 -12.17 10.75 10.63
C THR A 35 -11.07 10.03 11.41
N SER A 36 -11.39 8.90 12.06
CA SER A 36 -10.34 8.05 12.58
C SER A 36 -9.77 7.16 11.49
N VAL A 37 -8.46 7.20 11.32
CA VAL A 37 -7.69 6.29 10.46
C VAL A 37 -6.95 5.22 11.27
N GLY A 38 -7.27 5.10 12.56
CA GLY A 38 -6.63 4.18 13.51
C GLY A 38 -6.73 2.70 13.10
N MET A 39 -7.87 2.30 12.53
CA MET A 39 -8.09 0.91 12.11
C MET A 39 -7.35 0.54 10.82
N ARG A 40 -7.00 1.50 9.96
CA ARG A 40 -6.35 1.21 8.68
C ARG A 40 -4.97 1.86 8.54
N ASP A 41 -4.89 3.20 8.45
CA ASP A 41 -3.64 3.87 8.07
C ASP A 41 -2.60 3.89 9.19
N ALA A 42 -3.01 3.99 10.45
CA ALA A 42 -2.11 3.81 11.59
C ALA A 42 -1.42 2.44 11.55
N GLY A 43 -2.20 1.38 11.29
CA GLY A 43 -1.68 0.03 11.12
C GLY A 43 -0.72 -0.09 9.94
N GLN A 44 -1.00 0.59 8.83
CA GLN A 44 -0.15 0.58 7.64
C GLN A 44 1.17 1.33 7.86
N SER A 45 1.09 2.50 8.49
CA SER A 45 2.22 3.43 8.61
C SER A 45 3.19 3.03 9.71
N ASP A 46 2.68 2.56 10.84
CA ASP A 46 3.51 2.32 12.02
C ASP A 46 3.68 0.83 12.36
N PHE A 47 2.78 -0.06 11.87
CA PHE A 47 2.72 -1.48 12.28
C PHE A 47 2.61 -2.47 11.10
N LYS A 48 3.00 -2.08 9.88
CA LYS A 48 3.05 -2.95 8.68
C LYS A 48 1.74 -3.68 8.38
N ASN A 49 0.57 -3.09 8.71
CA ASN A 49 -0.77 -3.68 8.63
C ASN A 49 -0.95 -4.98 9.47
N ARG A 50 -0.26 -5.12 10.58
CA ARG A 50 -0.33 -6.34 11.40
C ARG A 50 -1.48 -6.33 12.41
N HIS A 51 -2.13 -5.19 12.67
CA HIS A 51 -3.29 -5.12 13.57
C HIS A 51 -4.41 -6.05 13.08
N ARG A 52 -4.82 -6.97 13.95
CA ARG A 52 -5.84 -7.99 13.69
C ARG A 52 -7.23 -7.46 14.01
N ILE A 53 -8.24 -8.01 13.33
CA ILE A 53 -9.63 -7.66 13.64
C ILE A 53 -10.01 -8.08 15.06
N TYR A 54 -9.37 -9.10 15.62
CA TYR A 54 -9.53 -9.52 17.01
C TYR A 54 -9.40 -8.35 17.99
N ASP A 55 -8.40 -7.50 17.80
CA ASP A 55 -8.14 -6.32 18.65
C ASP A 55 -8.89 -5.09 18.16
N LEU A 56 -8.90 -4.81 16.87
CA LEU A 56 -9.54 -3.62 16.31
C LEU A 56 -11.04 -3.54 16.57
N LYS A 57 -11.74 -4.67 16.55
CA LYS A 57 -13.18 -4.71 16.88
C LYS A 57 -13.49 -4.23 18.28
N THR A 58 -12.50 -4.28 19.20
CA THR A 58 -12.66 -3.78 20.57
C THR A 58 -12.81 -2.26 20.66
N LEU A 59 -12.42 -1.53 19.61
CA LEU A 59 -12.60 -0.08 19.48
C LEU A 59 -13.99 0.30 18.99
N ALA A 60 -14.67 -0.61 18.31
CA ALA A 60 -15.94 -0.33 17.65
C ALA A 60 -17.03 0.25 18.56
N PRO A 61 -17.25 -0.23 19.80
CA PRO A 61 -18.26 0.35 20.69
C PRO A 61 -18.00 1.83 21.02
N TYR A 62 -16.72 2.22 21.15
CA TYR A 62 -16.34 3.60 21.42
C TYR A 62 -16.53 4.47 20.17
N TYR A 63 -16.12 3.99 19.00
CA TYR A 63 -16.29 4.68 17.73
C TYR A 63 -17.75 4.94 17.43
N ASN A 64 -18.63 3.96 17.71
CA ASN A 64 -20.06 4.07 17.48
C ASN A 64 -20.73 5.25 18.21
N GLU A 65 -20.13 5.73 19.31
CA GLU A 65 -20.64 6.83 20.12
C GLU A 65 -19.72 8.06 20.14
N MET A 66 -18.58 7.99 19.44
CA MET A 66 -17.55 9.03 19.46
C MET A 66 -17.94 10.29 18.69
N GLY A 67 -18.86 10.19 17.73
CA GLY A 67 -19.25 11.31 16.87
C GLY A 67 -18.27 11.56 15.73
N LEU A 68 -17.57 10.53 15.29
CA LEU A 68 -16.70 10.58 14.10
C LEU A 68 -17.52 10.87 12.84
N PHE A 69 -16.92 11.55 11.88
CA PHE A 69 -17.43 11.60 10.51
C PHE A 69 -17.43 10.21 9.88
N SER A 70 -16.28 9.52 9.95
CA SER A 70 -16.10 8.16 9.44
C SER A 70 -14.99 7.43 10.20
N ALA A 71 -14.99 6.10 10.08
CA ALA A 71 -13.87 5.25 10.45
C ALA A 71 -13.25 4.65 9.18
N GLU A 72 -12.00 4.98 8.88
CA GLU A 72 -11.28 4.35 7.78
C GLU A 72 -10.81 2.96 8.24
N CYS A 73 -11.57 1.94 7.87
CA CYS A 73 -11.38 0.56 8.32
C CYS A 73 -10.64 -0.30 7.28
N HIS A 74 -10.72 0.07 6.01
CA HIS A 74 -10.14 -0.68 4.92
C HIS A 74 -9.37 0.18 3.93
N GLY A 75 -8.59 -0.50 3.06
CA GLY A 75 -7.90 0.12 1.96
C GLY A 75 -6.40 -0.04 1.96
N GLY A 76 -5.75 0.47 0.92
CA GLY A 76 -4.32 0.36 0.74
C GLY A 76 -3.82 -1.09 0.79
N ALA A 77 -2.74 -1.32 1.54
CA ALA A 77 -2.17 -2.66 1.70
C ALA A 77 -2.88 -3.51 2.76
N ARG A 78 -3.81 -2.94 3.58
CA ARG A 78 -4.51 -3.71 4.62
C ARG A 78 -5.28 -4.89 4.03
N TRP A 79 -5.93 -4.68 2.87
CA TRP A 79 -6.63 -5.71 2.12
C TRP A 79 -5.72 -6.90 1.81
N HIS A 80 -4.60 -6.65 1.15
CA HIS A 80 -3.65 -7.68 0.74
C HIS A 80 -2.95 -8.36 1.93
N VAL A 81 -2.45 -7.57 2.89
CA VAL A 81 -1.79 -8.10 4.10
C VAL A 81 -2.77 -8.91 4.97
N GLY A 82 -4.08 -8.59 4.93
CA GLY A 82 -5.13 -9.37 5.57
C GLY A 82 -5.08 -10.81 5.14
N ILE A 83 -5.28 -11.08 3.87
CA ILE A 83 -5.32 -12.44 3.33
C ILE A 83 -3.95 -13.14 3.40
N MET A 84 -2.85 -12.40 3.16
CA MET A 84 -1.51 -12.97 3.09
C MET A 84 -0.92 -13.32 4.47
N ASN A 85 -1.03 -12.42 5.44
CA ASN A 85 -0.32 -12.53 6.72
C ASN A 85 -1.25 -12.79 7.91
N ARG A 86 -2.37 -12.06 8.01
CA ARG A 86 -3.29 -12.20 9.13
C ARG A 86 -4.26 -13.36 8.95
N ARG A 87 -4.45 -13.82 7.69
CA ARG A 87 -5.42 -14.85 7.31
C ARG A 87 -6.86 -14.45 7.65
N GLU A 88 -7.14 -13.16 7.56
CA GLU A 88 -8.42 -12.52 7.81
C GLU A 88 -9.03 -12.04 6.48
N SER A 89 -10.34 -12.28 6.26
CA SER A 89 -11.06 -11.78 5.10
C SER A 89 -11.39 -10.31 5.29
N PRO A 90 -11.10 -9.43 4.33
CA PRO A 90 -11.53 -8.03 4.39
C PRO A 90 -13.07 -7.88 4.39
N PHE A 91 -13.81 -8.84 3.85
CA PHE A 91 -15.27 -8.85 3.87
C PHE A 91 -15.79 -9.12 5.29
N GLU A 92 -15.27 -10.15 5.96
CA GLU A 92 -15.59 -10.45 7.36
C GLU A 92 -15.23 -9.27 8.28
N GLU A 93 -14.08 -8.63 8.05
CA GLU A 93 -13.71 -7.42 8.81
C GLU A 93 -14.77 -6.32 8.64
N ILE A 94 -15.26 -6.08 7.41
CA ILE A 94 -16.31 -5.07 7.13
C ILE A 94 -17.61 -5.45 7.82
N GLU A 95 -18.04 -6.70 7.74
CA GLU A 95 -19.27 -7.20 8.37
C GLU A 95 -19.24 -7.04 9.90
N ILE A 96 -18.15 -7.50 10.53
CA ILE A 96 -17.95 -7.37 11.98
C ILE A 96 -18.00 -5.89 12.40
N LEU A 97 -17.30 -5.02 11.68
CA LEU A 97 -17.27 -3.61 12.00
C LEU A 97 -18.61 -2.92 11.74
N ARG A 98 -19.34 -3.31 10.68
CA ARG A 98 -20.67 -2.79 10.39
C ARG A 98 -21.68 -3.15 11.49
N GLU A 99 -21.64 -4.40 11.98
CA GLU A 99 -22.50 -4.86 13.09
C GLU A 99 -22.21 -4.07 14.38
N LEU A 100 -20.93 -3.88 14.70
CA LEU A 100 -20.51 -3.23 15.94
C LEU A 100 -20.57 -1.69 15.88
N MET A 101 -20.58 -1.08 14.69
CA MET A 101 -20.59 0.36 14.44
C MET A 101 -21.75 0.79 13.53
N PRO A 102 -23.02 0.55 13.89
CA PRO A 102 -24.17 0.89 13.04
C PRO A 102 -24.36 2.39 12.82
N ASN A 103 -23.75 3.24 13.64
CA ASN A 103 -23.90 4.70 13.58
C ASN A 103 -22.70 5.42 12.92
N VAL A 104 -21.67 4.70 12.46
CA VAL A 104 -20.46 5.29 11.89
C VAL A 104 -20.35 4.94 10.41
N LEU A 105 -20.01 5.92 9.57
CA LEU A 105 -19.70 5.67 8.18
C LEU A 105 -18.40 4.88 8.07
N LEU A 106 -18.45 3.70 7.45
CA LEU A 106 -17.25 2.93 7.13
C LEU A 106 -16.60 3.48 5.87
N GLN A 107 -15.31 3.73 5.95
CA GLN A 107 -14.54 4.32 4.85
C GLN A 107 -13.46 3.37 4.36
N THR A 108 -13.25 3.35 3.04
CA THR A 108 -12.13 2.67 2.39
C THR A 108 -11.27 3.63 1.61
N LEU A 109 -9.97 3.31 1.49
CA LEU A 109 -9.05 3.95 0.57
C LEU A 109 -8.77 3.04 -0.62
N ILE A 110 -8.94 3.56 -1.84
CA ILE A 110 -8.61 2.84 -3.07
C ILE A 110 -7.71 3.67 -3.99
N ARG A 111 -7.01 2.97 -4.88
CA ARG A 111 -6.08 3.55 -5.86
C ARG A 111 -6.72 3.51 -7.24
N GLU A 112 -7.57 4.49 -7.55
CA GLU A 112 -8.15 4.63 -8.91
C GLU A 112 -8.39 3.29 -9.64
N THR A 113 -7.82 3.09 -10.83
CA THR A 113 -7.91 1.86 -11.62
C THR A 113 -7.25 0.65 -10.97
N ASN A 114 -6.38 0.86 -9.98
CA ASN A 114 -5.68 -0.22 -9.30
C ASN A 114 -6.46 -0.78 -8.10
N LEU A 115 -7.55 -0.14 -7.67
CA LEU A 115 -8.34 -0.51 -6.49
C LEU A 115 -7.43 -0.77 -5.26
N TRP A 116 -7.45 -2.00 -4.74
CA TRP A 116 -6.56 -2.45 -3.66
C TRP A 116 -5.32 -3.20 -4.18
N GLY A 117 -5.23 -3.40 -5.51
CA GLY A 117 -4.09 -4.01 -6.19
C GLY A 117 -2.96 -3.03 -6.49
N TYR A 118 -2.03 -3.46 -7.35
CA TYR A 118 -0.82 -2.69 -7.68
C TYR A 118 -0.68 -2.39 -9.18
N ARG A 119 -1.59 -2.89 -9.99
CA ARG A 119 -1.66 -2.65 -11.44
C ARG A 119 -3.06 -2.16 -11.83
N PRO A 120 -3.20 -1.44 -12.95
CA PRO A 120 -4.52 -1.07 -13.45
C PRO A 120 -5.36 -2.30 -13.81
N TYR A 121 -6.65 -2.24 -13.46
CA TYR A 121 -7.66 -3.23 -13.85
C TYR A 121 -8.56 -2.68 -14.94
N PRO A 122 -9.10 -3.57 -15.83
CA PRO A 122 -10.12 -3.22 -16.80
C PRO A 122 -11.39 -2.65 -16.14
N LYS A 123 -12.14 -1.86 -16.91
CA LYS A 123 -13.36 -1.21 -16.44
C LYS A 123 -14.36 -2.20 -15.84
N ASN A 124 -14.62 -3.32 -16.51
CA ASN A 124 -15.57 -4.33 -16.07
C ASN A 124 -15.16 -5.00 -14.73
N VAL A 125 -13.85 -5.19 -14.47
CA VAL A 125 -13.36 -5.69 -13.18
C VAL A 125 -13.61 -4.65 -12.08
N ILE A 126 -13.33 -3.37 -12.35
CA ILE A 126 -13.55 -2.27 -11.40
C ILE A 126 -15.04 -2.20 -11.04
N GLU A 127 -15.91 -2.16 -12.04
CA GLU A 127 -17.37 -2.11 -11.85
C GLU A 127 -17.87 -3.31 -11.04
N TYR A 128 -17.40 -4.49 -11.36
CA TYR A 128 -17.76 -5.72 -10.67
C TYR A 128 -17.36 -5.65 -9.19
N VAL A 129 -16.09 -5.39 -8.89
CA VAL A 129 -15.55 -5.37 -7.53
C VAL A 129 -16.19 -4.28 -6.68
N VAL A 130 -16.22 -3.03 -7.17
CA VAL A 130 -16.76 -1.90 -6.43
C VAL A 130 -18.27 -2.07 -6.17
N SER A 131 -19.00 -2.74 -7.05
CA SER A 131 -20.44 -2.99 -6.86
C SER A 131 -20.76 -3.95 -5.72
N LYS A 132 -19.80 -4.77 -5.26
CA LYS A 132 -20.02 -5.87 -4.30
C LYS A 132 -19.56 -5.56 -2.87
N VAL A 133 -18.72 -4.54 -2.68
CA VAL A 133 -18.18 -4.21 -1.35
C VAL A 133 -19.09 -3.20 -0.65
N ASP A 134 -19.50 -3.48 0.59
CA ASP A 134 -20.43 -2.64 1.36
C ASP A 134 -19.69 -1.61 2.25
N ILE A 135 -19.32 -0.51 1.64
CA ILE A 135 -18.66 0.65 2.27
C ILE A 135 -19.48 1.91 1.98
N ASP A 136 -19.49 2.85 2.94
CA ASP A 136 -20.25 4.10 2.84
C ASP A 136 -19.45 5.20 2.13
N VAL A 137 -18.15 5.35 2.46
CA VAL A 137 -17.26 6.40 1.94
C VAL A 137 -16.12 5.80 1.13
N TRP A 138 -16.03 6.17 -0.13
CA TRP A 138 -15.04 5.67 -1.07
C TRP A 138 -14.00 6.76 -1.37
N ARG A 139 -12.92 6.77 -0.57
CA ARG A 139 -11.77 7.64 -0.80
C ARG A 139 -10.93 7.09 -1.94
N CYS A 140 -10.90 7.80 -3.06
CA CYS A 140 -10.24 7.38 -4.29
C CYS A 140 -9.17 8.38 -4.72
N PHE A 141 -7.92 7.95 -4.83
CA PHE A 141 -6.82 8.81 -5.27
C PHE A 141 -6.13 8.28 -6.53
N SER A 142 -5.62 9.19 -7.34
CA SER A 142 -4.66 8.91 -8.41
C SER A 142 -3.26 9.33 -7.97
N PHE A 143 -2.27 8.45 -8.13
CA PHE A 143 -0.88 8.83 -7.82
C PHE A 143 -0.27 9.77 -8.87
N LEU A 144 -0.97 9.98 -9.97
CA LEU A 144 -0.61 10.94 -11.02
C LEU A 144 -1.54 12.18 -11.02
N ASN A 145 -2.55 12.21 -10.16
CA ASN A 145 -3.67 13.15 -10.24
C ASN A 145 -4.35 13.17 -11.62
N ASP A 146 -4.31 12.05 -12.34
CA ASP A 146 -5.06 11.87 -13.58
C ASP A 146 -6.50 11.48 -13.25
N VAL A 147 -7.37 12.47 -13.15
CA VAL A 147 -8.77 12.31 -12.74
C VAL A 147 -9.55 11.34 -13.63
N ARG A 148 -9.14 11.18 -14.89
CA ARG A 148 -9.77 10.23 -15.84
C ARG A 148 -9.74 8.79 -15.31
N ASN A 149 -8.70 8.44 -14.54
CA ASN A 149 -8.54 7.12 -13.97
C ASN A 149 -9.54 6.81 -12.85
N MET A 150 -10.14 7.83 -12.23
CA MET A 150 -11.14 7.65 -11.17
C MET A 150 -12.55 7.39 -11.73
N ARG A 151 -12.78 7.60 -13.03
CA ARG A 151 -14.11 7.62 -13.65
C ARG A 151 -14.93 6.36 -13.37
N ALA A 152 -14.37 5.16 -13.58
CA ALA A 152 -15.12 3.92 -13.39
C ALA A 152 -15.54 3.73 -11.93
N VAL A 153 -14.70 4.08 -10.98
CA VAL A 153 -15.02 4.02 -9.55
C VAL A 153 -16.11 5.03 -9.20
N ALA A 154 -15.95 6.30 -9.63
CA ALA A 154 -16.91 7.37 -9.37
C ALA A 154 -18.32 6.98 -9.87
N GLU A 155 -18.42 6.52 -11.13
CA GLU A 155 -19.68 6.10 -11.74
C GLU A 155 -20.41 5.03 -10.93
N VAL A 156 -19.69 4.00 -10.46
CA VAL A 156 -20.31 2.91 -9.69
C VAL A 156 -20.69 3.33 -8.28
N VAL A 157 -19.80 4.05 -7.59
CA VAL A 157 -20.03 4.52 -6.21
C VAL A 157 -21.22 5.46 -6.16
N MET A 158 -21.27 6.47 -7.04
CA MET A 158 -22.36 7.45 -7.08
C MET A 158 -23.68 6.80 -7.51
N LYS A 159 -23.67 5.89 -8.48
CA LYS A 159 -24.85 5.11 -8.89
C LYS A 159 -25.44 4.27 -7.74
N ARG A 160 -24.59 3.78 -6.84
CA ARG A 160 -25.02 3.05 -5.64
C ARG A 160 -25.52 3.98 -4.51
N GLY A 161 -25.51 5.28 -4.69
CA GLY A 161 -25.85 6.26 -3.65
C GLY A 161 -24.87 6.25 -2.48
N ARG A 162 -23.60 5.85 -2.72
CA ARG A 162 -22.53 5.90 -1.72
C ARG A 162 -21.73 7.18 -1.90
N LEU A 163 -21.10 7.65 -0.82
CA LEU A 163 -20.32 8.88 -0.85
C LEU A 163 -18.98 8.66 -1.57
N PHE A 164 -18.80 9.36 -2.67
CA PHE A 164 -17.51 9.40 -3.36
C PHE A 164 -16.64 10.52 -2.76
N GLU A 165 -15.43 10.17 -2.38
CA GLU A 165 -14.42 11.09 -1.84
C GLU A 165 -13.21 11.14 -2.78
N PRO A 166 -13.31 11.90 -3.91
CA PRO A 166 -12.19 12.12 -4.80
C PRO A 166 -11.05 12.80 -4.06
N THR A 167 -9.84 12.35 -4.34
CA THR A 167 -8.67 12.74 -3.56
C THR A 167 -7.58 13.27 -4.45
N ILE A 168 -7.05 14.46 -4.15
CA ILE A 168 -5.84 14.97 -4.76
C ILE A 168 -4.62 14.50 -3.98
N SER A 169 -3.66 13.88 -4.68
CA SER A 169 -2.33 13.59 -4.13
C SER A 169 -1.58 14.90 -4.00
N PHE A 170 -1.07 15.19 -2.79
CA PHE A 170 -0.41 16.44 -2.48
C PHE A 170 1.11 16.27 -2.29
N THR A 171 1.87 17.22 -2.79
CA THR A 171 3.32 17.37 -2.54
C THR A 171 3.72 18.84 -2.61
N VAL A 172 4.91 19.14 -2.14
CA VAL A 172 5.54 20.46 -2.26
C VAL A 172 6.69 20.38 -3.26
N ALA A 173 6.50 21.01 -4.42
CA ALA A 173 7.49 21.09 -5.49
C ALA A 173 7.22 22.35 -6.33
N ASP A 174 8.23 22.82 -7.08
CA ASP A 174 8.10 24.04 -7.89
C ASP A 174 6.96 23.95 -8.93
N TRP A 175 6.70 22.75 -9.45
CA TRP A 175 5.62 22.50 -10.41
C TRP A 175 4.25 22.29 -9.75
N ALA A 176 4.20 21.96 -8.46
CA ALA A 176 2.97 21.67 -7.74
C ALA A 176 2.33 22.95 -7.17
N THR A 177 1.97 23.88 -8.05
CA THR A 177 1.43 25.21 -7.71
C THR A 177 -0.07 25.15 -7.34
N ASN A 178 -0.63 26.26 -6.84
CA ASN A 178 -2.07 26.35 -6.60
C ASN A 178 -2.87 26.22 -7.90
N GLU A 179 -2.39 26.80 -8.99
CA GLU A 179 -3.00 26.71 -10.32
C GLU A 179 -3.08 25.27 -10.80
N TYR A 180 -1.99 24.50 -10.60
CA TYR A 180 -1.99 23.06 -10.90
C TYR A 180 -3.09 22.34 -10.10
N TYR A 181 -3.13 22.51 -8.78
CA TYR A 181 -4.13 21.84 -7.95
C TYR A 181 -5.56 22.29 -8.26
N LEU A 182 -5.77 23.58 -8.53
CA LEU A 182 -7.08 24.10 -8.96
C LEU A 182 -7.54 23.51 -10.29
N SER A 183 -6.62 23.17 -11.20
CA SER A 183 -6.98 22.46 -12.43
C SER A 183 -7.44 21.04 -12.15
N VAL A 184 -6.75 20.32 -11.26
CA VAL A 184 -7.17 18.96 -10.83
C VAL A 184 -8.52 18.98 -10.12
N VAL A 185 -8.74 19.96 -9.21
CA VAL A 185 -10.04 20.13 -8.53
C VAL A 185 -11.15 20.41 -9.55
N LYS A 186 -10.87 21.22 -10.56
CA LYS A 186 -11.84 21.47 -11.64
C LYS A 186 -12.22 20.16 -12.35
N ASP A 187 -11.24 19.37 -12.74
CA ASP A 187 -11.48 18.09 -13.43
C ASP A 187 -12.29 17.12 -12.54
N ILE A 188 -12.06 17.12 -11.22
CA ILE A 188 -12.85 16.35 -10.24
C ILE A 188 -14.29 16.84 -10.18
N VAL A 189 -14.50 18.15 -10.08
CA VAL A 189 -15.85 18.74 -10.03
C VAL A 189 -16.61 18.46 -11.31
N ASP A 190 -15.93 18.53 -12.46
CA ASP A 190 -16.52 18.21 -13.77
C ASP A 190 -16.89 16.72 -13.85
N LEU A 191 -16.01 15.82 -13.40
CA LEU A 191 -16.26 14.37 -13.34
C LEU A 191 -17.49 14.02 -12.50
N CYS A 192 -17.64 14.69 -11.35
CA CYS A 192 -18.71 14.44 -10.39
C CYS A 192 -19.97 15.27 -10.62
N SER A 193 -20.01 16.09 -11.69
CA SER A 193 -21.14 16.97 -12.04
C SER A 193 -21.51 17.99 -10.95
N GLY A 194 -20.55 18.37 -10.12
CA GLY A 194 -20.71 19.38 -9.07
C GLY A 194 -20.05 19.04 -7.75
N THR A 195 -20.40 19.79 -6.69
CA THR A 195 -19.79 19.70 -5.36
C THR A 195 -20.75 19.19 -4.28
N GLU A 196 -22.02 18.97 -4.60
CA GLU A 196 -23.08 18.73 -3.62
C GLU A 196 -23.10 17.33 -3.04
N GLU A 197 -22.48 16.35 -3.72
CA GLU A 197 -22.53 14.92 -3.37
C GLU A 197 -21.14 14.31 -3.18
N ILE A 198 -20.10 15.15 -3.07
CA ILE A 198 -18.70 14.73 -2.89
C ILE A 198 -18.03 15.45 -1.73
N ILE A 199 -16.98 14.84 -1.19
CA ILE A 199 -16.03 15.46 -0.28
C ILE A 199 -14.66 15.38 -0.93
N LEU A 200 -14.00 16.53 -1.10
CA LEU A 200 -12.63 16.55 -1.63
C LEU A 200 -11.63 16.24 -0.53
N CYS A 201 -10.85 15.19 -0.69
CA CYS A 201 -9.72 14.95 0.20
C CYS A 201 -8.42 15.53 -0.38
N ILE A 202 -7.68 16.27 0.45
CA ILE A 202 -6.29 16.65 0.17
C ILE A 202 -5.40 15.68 0.93
N LYS A 203 -4.64 14.85 0.21
CA LYS A 203 -3.88 13.74 0.79
C LYS A 203 -2.38 14.02 0.77
N ASP A 204 -1.85 14.44 1.93
CA ASP A 204 -0.43 14.68 2.20
C ASP A 204 0.21 13.46 2.86
N MET A 205 0.49 12.44 2.04
CA MET A 205 0.99 11.14 2.49
C MET A 205 2.45 11.17 2.99
N ALA A 206 3.22 12.14 2.58
CA ALA A 206 4.58 12.33 3.07
C ALA A 206 4.64 13.24 4.31
N GLY A 207 3.55 13.99 4.58
CA GLY A 207 3.51 14.98 5.65
C GLY A 207 4.43 16.18 5.38
N VAL A 208 4.40 16.71 4.14
CA VAL A 208 5.30 17.79 3.67
C VAL A 208 4.61 19.14 3.49
N GLY A 209 3.29 19.18 3.65
CA GLY A 209 2.50 20.41 3.57
C GLY A 209 2.80 21.32 4.75
N ASP A 210 3.60 22.36 4.52
CA ASP A 210 3.82 23.36 5.56
C ASP A 210 2.56 24.18 5.87
N ILE A 211 2.60 24.87 6.99
CA ILE A 211 1.48 25.63 7.56
C ILE A 211 0.90 26.63 6.56
N THR A 212 1.77 27.36 5.86
CA THR A 212 1.39 28.40 4.90
C THR A 212 0.89 27.79 3.61
N ARG A 213 1.60 26.80 3.10
CA ARG A 213 1.31 26.15 1.81
C ARG A 213 -0.07 25.48 1.78
N ILE A 214 -0.42 24.76 2.86
CA ILE A 214 -1.71 24.08 2.93
C ILE A 214 -2.86 25.06 3.14
N GLY A 215 -2.69 26.05 4.00
CA GLY A 215 -3.68 27.12 4.20
C GLY A 215 -3.99 27.85 2.89
N ASN A 216 -2.96 28.30 2.18
CA ASN A 216 -3.12 29.01 0.90
C ASN A 216 -3.79 28.14 -0.18
N LEU A 217 -3.51 26.83 -0.22
CA LEU A 217 -4.19 25.95 -1.17
C LEU A 217 -5.69 25.80 -0.86
N ILE A 218 -6.03 25.57 0.42
CA ILE A 218 -7.43 25.42 0.83
C ILE A 218 -8.20 26.74 0.60
N ASP A 219 -7.61 27.87 0.97
CA ASP A 219 -8.19 29.19 0.67
C ASP A 219 -8.47 29.37 -0.82
N ALA A 220 -7.51 29.05 -1.69
CA ALA A 220 -7.68 29.15 -3.13
C ALA A 220 -8.80 28.23 -3.65
N ILE A 221 -8.92 27.01 -3.12
CA ILE A 221 -10.02 26.09 -3.46
C ILE A 221 -11.35 26.66 -2.98
N LYS A 222 -11.44 27.16 -1.75
CA LYS A 222 -12.66 27.72 -1.17
C LYS A 222 -13.12 29.01 -1.86
N GLN A 223 -12.20 29.82 -2.32
CA GLN A 223 -12.53 31.01 -3.14
C GLN A 223 -13.21 30.63 -4.45
N LYS A 224 -12.80 29.54 -5.07
CA LYS A 224 -13.37 29.08 -6.35
C LYS A 224 -14.59 28.18 -6.18
N TYR A 225 -14.60 27.36 -5.13
CA TYR A 225 -15.64 26.38 -4.81
C TYR A 225 -16.05 26.49 -3.33
N PRO A 226 -16.77 27.57 -2.92
CA PRO A 226 -17.06 27.83 -1.50
C PRO A 226 -17.89 26.73 -0.84
N GLU A 227 -18.71 26.02 -1.63
CA GLU A 227 -19.60 24.96 -1.16
C GLU A 227 -18.93 23.58 -1.04
N LEU A 228 -17.71 23.42 -1.60
CA LEU A 228 -17.01 22.13 -1.58
C LEU A 228 -16.55 21.79 -0.15
N VAL A 229 -16.99 20.65 0.36
CA VAL A 229 -16.50 20.13 1.62
C VAL A 229 -15.09 19.58 1.42
N ILE A 230 -14.16 19.98 2.30
CA ILE A 230 -12.75 19.59 2.21
C ILE A 230 -12.37 18.77 3.44
N GLN A 231 -11.73 17.63 3.19
CA GLN A 231 -11.06 16.81 4.18
C GLN A 231 -9.55 16.90 3.99
N TYR A 232 -8.80 17.02 5.10
CA TYR A 232 -7.34 17.07 5.06
C TYR A 232 -6.74 15.87 5.78
N HIS A 233 -6.03 15.05 5.01
CA HIS A 233 -5.29 13.88 5.46
C HIS A 233 -3.80 14.19 5.45
N ARG A 234 -3.12 14.05 6.61
CA ARG A 234 -1.71 14.40 6.74
C ARG A 234 -1.00 13.50 7.73
N HIS A 235 0.15 12.97 7.30
CA HIS A 235 1.07 12.23 8.16
C HIS A 235 1.90 13.17 9.05
N ILE A 236 2.42 12.63 10.17
CA ILE A 236 3.16 13.41 11.18
C ILE A 236 4.68 13.39 10.98
N THR A 237 5.18 12.74 9.96
CA THR A 237 6.59 12.38 9.77
C THR A 237 7.55 13.56 9.98
N ASP A 238 7.22 14.74 9.47
CA ASP A 238 8.08 15.95 9.59
C ASP A 238 7.98 16.68 10.94
N GLY A 239 7.04 16.29 11.80
CA GLY A 239 6.79 16.93 13.10
C GLY A 239 5.90 18.18 13.08
N LEU A 240 5.41 18.63 11.93
CA LEU A 240 4.62 19.85 11.77
C LEU A 240 3.11 19.59 11.52
N ALA A 241 2.64 18.40 11.78
CA ALA A 241 1.26 18.04 11.46
C ALA A 241 0.21 18.86 12.22
N MET A 242 0.37 19.04 13.53
CA MET A 242 -0.62 19.75 14.37
C MET A 242 -0.87 21.20 13.87
N PRO A 243 0.18 22.04 13.69
CA PRO A 243 -0.03 23.40 13.17
C PRO A 243 -0.54 23.41 11.73
N ALA A 244 -0.19 22.43 10.88
CA ALA A 244 -0.71 22.35 9.53
C ALA A 244 -2.20 21.99 9.51
N LEU A 245 -2.65 21.05 10.36
CA LEU A 245 -4.08 20.72 10.54
C LEU A 245 -4.88 21.95 10.99
N LEU A 246 -4.35 22.73 11.94
CA LEU A 246 -4.98 23.98 12.40
C LEU A 246 -5.08 25.01 11.27
N SER A 247 -4.01 25.16 10.48
CA SER A 247 -4.01 26.07 9.33
C SER A 247 -5.06 25.64 8.29
N ALA A 248 -5.14 24.34 8.00
CA ALA A 248 -6.14 23.79 7.11
C ALA A 248 -7.58 24.07 7.61
N ALA A 249 -7.84 23.86 8.89
CA ALA A 249 -9.14 24.11 9.50
C ALA A 249 -9.53 25.62 9.46
N LYS A 250 -8.57 26.52 9.73
CA LYS A 250 -8.77 27.98 9.63
C LYS A 250 -9.04 28.44 8.19
N ALA A 251 -8.45 27.77 7.21
CA ALA A 251 -8.66 28.02 5.79
C ALA A 251 -9.96 27.40 5.23
N GLY A 252 -10.69 26.63 6.05
CA GLY A 252 -12.00 26.08 5.70
C GLY A 252 -12.04 24.59 5.42
N ALA A 253 -11.05 23.81 5.84
CA ALA A 253 -11.19 22.36 5.90
C ALA A 253 -12.29 21.99 6.92
N ASN A 254 -13.16 21.08 6.53
CA ASN A 254 -14.33 20.69 7.33
C ASN A 254 -14.06 19.41 8.15
N ILE A 255 -13.13 18.58 7.67
CA ILE A 255 -12.80 17.27 8.25
C ILE A 255 -11.29 17.13 8.29
N VAL A 256 -10.76 16.53 9.36
CA VAL A 256 -9.35 16.17 9.50
C VAL A 256 -9.18 14.71 9.90
N ASP A 257 -8.12 14.07 9.40
CA ASP A 257 -7.79 12.71 9.75
C ASP A 257 -6.93 12.66 11.00
N VAL A 258 -7.27 11.74 11.90
CA VAL A 258 -6.63 11.54 13.21
C VAL A 258 -6.55 10.05 13.55
N GLN A 259 -5.75 9.70 14.54
CA GLN A 259 -5.71 8.33 15.11
C GLN A 259 -5.68 8.39 16.63
N GLU A 260 -5.93 7.27 17.30
CA GLU A 260 -5.84 7.16 18.76
C GLU A 260 -4.43 7.49 19.23
N ASP A 261 -4.32 8.29 20.31
CA ASP A 261 -3.02 8.75 20.86
C ASP A 261 -2.08 7.58 21.15
N SER A 262 -2.63 6.44 21.61
CA SER A 262 -1.84 5.24 21.91
C SER A 262 -1.35 4.47 20.66
N LEU A 263 -1.90 4.74 19.47
CA LEU A 263 -1.42 4.20 18.20
C LEU A 263 -0.34 5.06 17.55
N VAL A 264 -0.19 6.31 17.97
CA VAL A 264 0.74 7.24 17.33
C VAL A 264 2.19 6.78 17.52
N ARG A 265 2.91 6.70 16.41
CA ARG A 265 4.36 6.50 16.35
C ARG A 265 4.99 7.68 15.58
N PHE A 266 5.68 7.41 14.48
CA PHE A 266 6.44 8.46 13.77
C PHE A 266 5.99 8.69 12.33
N TYR A 267 5.20 7.77 11.76
CA TYR A 267 4.79 7.82 10.36
C TYR A 267 3.26 7.85 10.17
N GLY A 268 2.48 7.71 11.24
CA GLY A 268 1.03 7.75 11.21
C GLY A 268 0.45 9.15 11.18
N HIS A 269 -0.61 9.37 11.97
CA HIS A 269 -1.40 10.61 11.98
C HIS A 269 -1.40 11.27 13.35
N SER A 270 -1.90 12.51 13.40
CA SER A 270 -1.98 13.27 14.63
C SER A 270 -2.91 12.63 15.65
N PRO A 271 -2.56 12.71 16.97
CA PRO A 271 -3.34 12.11 18.05
C PRO A 271 -4.67 12.82 18.24
N ILE A 272 -5.76 12.06 18.31
CA ILE A 272 -7.15 12.55 18.29
C ILE A 272 -7.45 13.50 19.46
N LEU A 273 -7.02 13.16 20.68
CA LEU A 273 -7.27 14.00 21.86
C LEU A 273 -6.44 15.28 21.83
N SER A 274 -5.21 15.19 21.36
CA SER A 274 -4.33 16.35 21.24
C SER A 274 -4.83 17.33 20.18
N VAL A 275 -5.32 16.81 19.03
CA VAL A 275 -5.93 17.65 17.97
C VAL A 275 -7.20 18.32 18.49
N GLN A 276 -8.08 17.58 19.20
CA GLN A 276 -9.27 18.17 19.80
C GLN A 276 -8.90 19.34 20.73
N ALA A 277 -8.01 19.10 21.69
CA ALA A 277 -7.60 20.13 22.66
C ALA A 277 -6.98 21.35 21.95
N TYR A 278 -6.08 21.13 20.99
CA TYR A 278 -5.39 22.18 20.26
C TYR A 278 -6.34 23.05 19.43
N PHE A 279 -7.36 22.43 18.81
CA PHE A 279 -8.37 23.16 18.03
C PHE A 279 -9.29 23.96 18.93
N GLU A 280 -9.79 23.37 20.02
CA GLU A 280 -10.67 24.04 20.98
C GLU A 280 -9.98 25.24 21.64
N GLU A 281 -8.71 25.10 22.06
CA GLU A 281 -7.88 26.21 22.57
C GLU A 281 -7.63 27.30 21.52
N SER A 282 -7.60 26.92 20.24
CA SER A 282 -7.48 27.84 19.11
C SER A 282 -8.81 28.46 18.66
N GLY A 283 -9.90 28.19 19.38
CA GLY A 283 -11.23 28.74 19.09
C GLY A 283 -12.00 28.01 17.97
N ILE A 284 -11.56 26.82 17.55
CA ILE A 284 -12.25 26.00 16.55
C ILE A 284 -13.01 24.89 17.28
N PRO A 285 -14.35 24.87 17.25
CA PRO A 285 -15.13 23.79 17.82
C PRO A 285 -14.85 22.46 17.13
N VAL A 286 -14.78 21.36 17.88
CA VAL A 286 -14.61 20.01 17.36
C VAL A 286 -15.85 19.19 17.67
N HIS A 287 -16.38 18.53 16.65
CA HIS A 287 -17.51 17.61 16.82
C HIS A 287 -17.00 16.22 17.19
N LEU A 288 -16.80 15.99 18.49
CA LEU A 288 -16.28 14.75 19.04
C LEU A 288 -16.74 14.54 20.49
N ASN A 289 -17.10 13.30 20.85
CA ASN A 289 -17.32 12.89 22.22
C ASN A 289 -15.98 12.52 22.86
N ARG A 290 -15.41 13.45 23.62
CA ARG A 290 -14.10 13.30 24.28
C ARG A 290 -14.01 12.05 25.16
N TYR A 291 -15.07 11.72 25.92
CA TYR A 291 -15.03 10.56 26.80
C TYR A 291 -14.91 9.24 26.04
N MET A 292 -15.56 9.12 24.89
CA MET A 292 -15.43 7.94 24.02
C MET A 292 -14.04 7.89 23.38
N ALA A 293 -13.48 9.03 22.98
CA ALA A 293 -12.11 9.11 22.47
C ALA A 293 -11.07 8.73 23.55
N GLU A 294 -11.21 9.23 24.78
CA GLU A 294 -10.36 8.83 25.92
C GLU A 294 -10.46 7.33 26.20
N ALA A 295 -11.66 6.75 26.15
CA ALA A 295 -11.89 5.33 26.38
C ALA A 295 -11.26 4.47 25.26
N SER A 296 -11.36 4.89 23.98
CA SER A 296 -10.71 4.18 22.87
C SER A 296 -9.18 4.19 22.98
N VAL A 297 -8.59 5.33 23.39
CA VAL A 297 -7.14 5.44 23.65
C VAL A 297 -6.69 4.48 24.75
N GLN A 298 -7.48 4.36 25.85
CA GLN A 298 -7.18 3.40 26.91
C GLN A 298 -7.31 1.95 26.40
N LYS A 299 -8.33 1.67 25.59
CA LYS A 299 -8.54 0.34 25.03
C LYS A 299 -7.38 -0.12 24.13
N VAL A 300 -6.83 0.77 23.32
CA VAL A 300 -5.63 0.49 22.54
C VAL A 300 -4.45 0.07 23.43
N ARG A 301 -4.27 0.71 24.58
CA ARG A 301 -3.17 0.40 25.52
C ARG A 301 -3.21 -1.03 26.04
N GLU A 302 -4.37 -1.67 26.06
CA GLU A 302 -4.50 -3.05 26.54
C GLU A 302 -3.82 -4.06 25.60
N TRP A 303 -3.76 -3.78 24.30
CA TRP A 303 -3.29 -4.73 23.30
C TRP A 303 -2.14 -4.23 22.41
N ILE A 304 -1.81 -2.95 22.44
CA ILE A 304 -0.80 -2.42 21.50
C ILE A 304 0.59 -3.02 21.70
N GLY A 305 0.92 -3.44 22.92
CA GLY A 305 2.18 -4.15 23.22
C GLY A 305 2.39 -5.44 22.42
N ASP A 306 1.31 -6.11 22.02
CA ASP A 306 1.38 -7.31 21.20
C ASP A 306 1.88 -7.04 19.77
N TYR A 307 2.02 -5.77 19.38
CA TYR A 307 2.43 -5.33 18.05
C TYR A 307 3.79 -4.63 18.01
N GLU A 308 4.51 -4.51 19.11
CA GLU A 308 5.86 -3.88 19.15
C GLU A 308 6.83 -4.49 18.15
N TRP A 309 6.75 -5.79 17.92
CA TRP A 309 7.55 -6.50 16.91
C TRP A 309 7.31 -6.03 15.46
N ALA A 310 6.16 -5.45 15.18
CA ALA A 310 5.78 -4.95 13.86
C ALA A 310 6.14 -3.48 13.65
N GLU A 311 6.50 -2.76 14.71
CA GLU A 311 6.85 -1.35 14.63
C GLU A 311 8.07 -1.11 13.73
N SER A 312 8.12 0.09 13.17
CA SER A 312 9.32 0.56 12.49
C SER A 312 10.51 0.62 13.48
N PRO A 313 11.70 0.19 13.09
CA PRO A 313 12.90 0.33 13.91
C PRO A 313 13.32 1.80 14.10
N PHE A 314 12.92 2.70 13.21
CA PHE A 314 13.13 4.13 13.39
C PHE A 314 12.19 4.70 14.45
N LYS A 315 12.78 5.36 15.44
CA LYS A 315 12.07 5.94 16.56
C LYS A 315 12.37 7.44 16.60
N GLY A 316 11.66 8.22 15.83
CA GLY A 316 11.78 9.67 15.77
C GLY A 316 11.08 10.29 14.58
N LEU A 317 10.78 11.57 14.70
CA LEU A 317 10.30 12.39 13.58
C LEU A 317 11.48 12.63 12.61
N ASP A 318 11.17 12.70 11.33
CA ASP A 318 12.16 12.89 10.28
C ASP A 318 11.77 14.05 9.34
N HIS A 319 12.27 15.23 9.63
CA HIS A 319 12.05 16.39 8.77
C HIS A 319 12.73 16.28 7.40
N THR A 320 13.67 15.34 7.21
CA THR A 320 14.29 15.10 5.88
C THR A 320 13.31 14.55 4.86
N VAL A 321 12.13 14.06 5.30
CA VAL A 321 11.02 13.69 4.43
C VAL A 321 10.63 14.82 3.46
N THR A 322 10.83 16.07 3.84
CA THR A 322 10.59 17.24 2.98
C THR A 322 11.47 17.26 1.72
N PHE A 323 12.59 16.53 1.72
CA PHE A 323 13.48 16.36 0.56
C PHE A 323 13.13 15.12 -0.25
N HIS A 324 13.10 13.92 0.37
CA HIS A 324 12.92 12.66 -0.32
C HIS A 324 11.44 12.29 -0.56
N LYS A 325 10.51 12.87 0.20
CA LYS A 325 9.04 12.76 0.05
C LYS A 325 8.48 11.34 0.12
N MET A 326 9.23 10.40 0.73
CA MET A 326 8.75 9.04 0.90
C MET A 326 7.55 9.03 1.86
N PRO A 327 6.41 8.43 1.47
CA PRO A 327 5.21 8.39 2.31
C PRO A 327 5.45 7.65 3.63
N GLY A 328 4.82 8.10 4.70
CA GLY A 328 4.87 7.43 6.00
C GLY A 328 4.53 5.96 5.92
N GLY A 329 3.46 5.59 5.19
CA GLY A 329 3.04 4.21 4.99
C GLY A 329 3.96 3.33 4.11
N ALA A 330 4.92 3.92 3.37
CA ALA A 330 5.88 3.19 2.54
C ALA A 330 7.25 3.01 3.22
N PHE A 331 7.64 3.96 4.08
CA PHE A 331 8.97 4.01 4.68
C PHE A 331 9.35 2.74 5.46
N PRO A 332 8.51 2.20 6.38
CA PRO A 332 8.85 0.98 7.13
C PRO A 332 9.04 -0.24 6.23
N SER A 333 8.26 -0.35 5.15
CA SER A 333 8.38 -1.44 4.18
C SER A 333 9.68 -1.34 3.37
N SER A 334 10.07 -0.14 2.96
CA SER A 334 11.32 0.11 2.23
C SER A 334 12.54 -0.16 3.09
N PHE A 335 12.46 0.20 4.37
CA PHE A 335 13.51 -0.12 5.34
C PHE A 335 13.68 -1.63 5.51
N GLU A 336 12.58 -2.37 5.72
CA GLU A 336 12.63 -3.83 5.84
C GLU A 336 13.21 -4.50 4.58
N GLN A 337 12.92 -3.93 3.40
CA GLN A 337 13.50 -4.40 2.14
C GLN A 337 15.00 -4.15 2.08
N ALA A 338 15.47 -2.96 2.50
CA ALA A 338 16.90 -2.63 2.55
C ALA A 338 17.66 -3.51 3.56
N GLU A 339 17.02 -3.82 4.70
CA GLU A 339 17.59 -4.71 5.71
C GLU A 339 17.71 -6.15 5.19
N LYS A 340 16.63 -6.71 4.63
CA LYS A 340 16.63 -8.05 4.03
C LYS A 340 17.55 -8.18 2.82
N GLY A 341 17.72 -7.10 2.07
CA GLY A 341 18.63 -7.04 0.92
C GLY A 341 20.07 -6.70 1.29
N GLU A 342 20.39 -6.54 2.58
CA GLU A 342 21.72 -6.24 3.12
C GLU A 342 22.33 -4.90 2.64
N PHE A 343 21.49 -3.98 2.12
CA PHE A 343 21.93 -2.65 1.66
C PHE A 343 21.43 -1.47 2.51
N LEU A 344 21.06 -1.73 3.77
CA LEU A 344 20.55 -0.71 4.68
C LEU A 344 21.52 0.47 4.88
N HIS A 345 22.83 0.21 4.84
CA HIS A 345 23.87 1.23 4.94
C HIS A 345 23.86 2.25 3.79
N HIS A 346 23.27 1.91 2.65
CA HIS A 346 23.06 2.81 1.52
C HIS A 346 21.81 3.70 1.65
N MET A 347 20.95 3.48 2.67
CA MET A 347 19.69 4.20 2.83
C MET A 347 19.80 5.72 2.69
N PRO A 348 20.80 6.42 3.33
CA PRO A 348 20.95 7.87 3.17
C PRO A 348 21.19 8.31 1.73
N ALA A 349 21.98 7.54 0.98
CA ALA A 349 22.26 7.83 -0.43
C ALA A 349 21.02 7.57 -1.30
N ILE A 350 20.28 6.50 -1.04
CA ILE A 350 19.05 6.19 -1.76
C ILE A 350 18.03 7.30 -1.58
N LEU A 351 17.80 7.77 -0.35
CA LEU A 351 16.89 8.89 -0.06
C LEU A 351 17.34 10.19 -0.75
N ARG A 352 18.65 10.44 -0.82
CA ARG A 352 19.20 11.58 -1.57
C ARG A 352 18.95 11.45 -3.06
N VAL A 353 19.18 10.26 -3.65
CA VAL A 353 18.92 9.99 -5.07
C VAL A 353 17.42 10.12 -5.37
N MET A 354 16.53 9.66 -4.49
CA MET A 354 15.08 9.87 -4.61
C MET A 354 14.71 11.34 -4.69
N SER A 355 15.29 12.16 -3.81
CA SER A 355 15.09 13.62 -3.82
C SER A 355 15.47 14.27 -5.16
N LEU A 356 16.54 13.79 -5.79
CA LEU A 356 17.00 14.27 -7.10
C LEU A 356 16.16 13.71 -8.25
N TYR A 357 15.83 12.43 -8.18
CA TYR A 357 14.95 11.74 -9.14
C TYR A 357 13.59 12.44 -9.26
N ASN A 358 12.97 12.83 -8.13
CA ASN A 358 11.68 13.52 -8.11
C ASN A 358 11.69 14.88 -8.81
N LYS A 359 12.86 15.50 -8.96
CA LYS A 359 13.03 16.72 -9.75
C LYS A 359 13.16 16.46 -11.25
N VAL A 360 13.52 15.22 -11.64
CA VAL A 360 13.66 14.79 -13.03
C VAL A 360 12.36 14.25 -13.60
N VAL A 361 11.71 13.30 -12.91
CA VAL A 361 10.54 12.60 -13.45
C VAL A 361 9.21 13.27 -13.06
N LYS A 362 9.14 13.94 -11.92
CA LYS A 362 8.05 14.84 -11.51
C LYS A 362 6.68 14.17 -11.43
N TYR A 363 6.51 13.28 -10.46
CA TYR A 363 5.21 12.72 -10.08
C TYR A 363 5.12 12.57 -8.55
N PHE A 364 4.02 12.01 -8.04
CA PHE A 364 3.79 11.89 -6.60
C PHE A 364 4.32 10.56 -6.08
N ASP A 365 5.10 10.61 -4.99
CA ASP A 365 5.60 9.43 -4.29
C ASP A 365 4.52 8.79 -3.43
N VAL A 366 3.43 8.37 -4.04
CA VAL A 366 2.37 7.61 -3.40
C VAL A 366 2.19 6.29 -4.14
N THR A 367 1.79 5.24 -3.45
CA THR A 367 1.71 3.89 -4.05
C THR A 367 0.73 3.84 -5.23
N PRO A 368 1.11 3.31 -6.40
CA PRO A 368 2.36 2.57 -6.70
C PRO A 368 3.61 3.43 -6.96
N GLY A 369 3.48 4.73 -7.19
CA GLY A 369 4.57 5.65 -7.52
C GLY A 369 5.74 5.59 -6.54
N SER A 370 5.47 5.57 -5.23
CA SER A 370 6.53 5.47 -4.22
C SER A 370 7.37 4.19 -4.33
N GLN A 371 6.76 3.09 -4.75
CA GLN A 371 7.50 1.84 -4.98
C GLN A 371 8.34 1.92 -6.26
N ILE A 372 7.79 2.52 -7.33
CA ILE A 372 8.54 2.77 -8.58
C ILE A 372 9.78 3.62 -8.26
N THR A 373 9.63 4.70 -7.53
CA THR A 373 10.74 5.58 -7.10
C THR A 373 11.75 4.81 -6.25
N TRP A 374 11.27 4.09 -5.23
CA TRP A 374 12.14 3.33 -4.31
C TRP A 374 12.98 2.29 -5.04
N VAL A 375 12.35 1.42 -5.85
CA VAL A 375 13.06 0.34 -6.54
C VAL A 375 14.01 0.89 -7.61
N THR A 376 13.60 1.95 -8.31
CA THR A 376 14.47 2.62 -9.29
C THR A 376 15.71 3.21 -8.62
N CYS A 377 15.54 3.98 -7.56
CA CYS A 377 16.65 4.69 -6.90
C CYS A 377 17.56 3.73 -6.11
N SER A 378 17.00 2.74 -5.42
CA SER A 378 17.81 1.70 -4.76
C SER A 378 18.59 0.87 -5.76
N GLY A 379 17.98 0.51 -6.90
CA GLY A 379 18.66 -0.17 -7.99
C GLY A 379 19.83 0.62 -8.57
N ILE A 380 19.67 1.93 -8.76
CA ILE A 380 20.75 2.83 -9.19
C ILE A 380 21.90 2.82 -8.18
N VAL A 381 21.60 3.12 -6.90
CA VAL A 381 22.64 3.21 -5.85
C VAL A 381 23.38 1.88 -5.68
N ASN A 382 22.64 0.76 -5.61
CA ASN A 382 23.24 -0.57 -5.40
C ASN A 382 24.09 -1.00 -6.60
N ARG A 383 23.70 -0.64 -7.82
CA ARG A 383 24.53 -0.89 -9.01
C ARG A 383 25.87 -0.15 -8.94
N TYR A 384 25.86 1.14 -8.64
CA TYR A 384 27.09 1.92 -8.52
C TYR A 384 27.95 1.47 -7.34
N ALA A 385 27.32 1.05 -6.24
CA ALA A 385 28.01 0.44 -5.11
C ALA A 385 28.72 -0.87 -5.51
N LYS A 386 28.05 -1.73 -6.27
CA LYS A 386 28.61 -2.99 -6.74
C LYS A 386 29.78 -2.78 -7.73
N GLU A 387 29.67 -1.77 -8.58
CA GLU A 387 30.69 -1.48 -9.61
C GLU A 387 31.92 -0.75 -9.07
N ARG A 388 31.74 0.20 -8.15
CA ARG A 388 32.76 1.17 -7.72
C ARG A 388 32.83 1.40 -6.20
N GLY A 389 32.11 0.60 -5.38
CA GLY A 389 32.03 0.76 -3.92
C GLY A 389 31.42 2.12 -3.52
N ASP A 390 31.77 2.62 -2.33
CA ASP A 390 31.28 3.89 -1.80
C ASP A 390 31.59 5.08 -2.70
N ALA A 391 32.70 5.04 -3.43
CA ALA A 391 33.06 6.07 -4.39
C ALA A 391 32.05 6.15 -5.54
N GLY A 392 31.50 5.00 -5.98
CA GLY A 392 30.44 4.95 -6.98
C GLY A 392 29.13 5.53 -6.45
N VAL A 393 28.75 5.22 -5.23
CA VAL A 393 27.56 5.79 -4.57
C VAL A 393 27.65 7.33 -4.46
N LYS A 394 28.80 7.83 -4.03
CA LYS A 394 29.05 9.27 -3.98
C LYS A 394 28.98 9.89 -5.38
N HIS A 395 29.64 9.29 -6.36
CA HIS A 395 29.70 9.77 -7.72
C HIS A 395 28.31 9.90 -8.38
N VAL A 396 27.44 8.88 -8.31
CA VAL A 396 26.10 8.96 -8.92
C VAL A 396 25.23 10.02 -8.24
N THR A 397 25.39 10.21 -6.93
CA THR A 397 24.67 11.25 -6.19
C THR A 397 25.11 12.65 -6.63
N GLU A 398 26.41 12.86 -6.81
CA GLU A 398 26.98 14.13 -7.28
C GLU A 398 26.63 14.42 -8.74
N LEU A 399 26.65 13.42 -9.61
CA LEU A 399 26.25 13.51 -11.02
C LEU A 399 24.80 13.99 -11.15
N LEU A 400 23.88 13.33 -10.44
CA LEU A 400 22.47 13.73 -10.42
C LEU A 400 22.26 15.12 -9.79
N ALA A 401 22.97 15.45 -8.72
CA ALA A 401 22.90 16.77 -8.09
C ALA A 401 23.34 17.86 -9.07
N LYS A 402 24.49 17.66 -9.73
CA LYS A 402 25.00 18.59 -10.75
C LYS A 402 24.01 18.82 -11.88
N PHE A 403 23.37 17.74 -12.38
CA PHE A 403 22.36 17.83 -13.42
C PHE A 403 21.11 18.62 -12.96
N VAL A 404 20.59 18.30 -11.77
CA VAL A 404 19.37 18.92 -11.23
C VAL A 404 19.58 20.40 -10.84
N GLU A 405 20.77 20.78 -10.42
CA GLU A 405 21.12 22.15 -10.04
C GLU A 405 21.39 23.07 -11.24
N GLN A 406 21.54 22.49 -12.43
CA GLN A 406 21.69 23.30 -13.65
C GLN A 406 20.40 24.04 -14.00
N LYS A 407 20.56 25.24 -14.55
CA LYS A 407 19.43 26.03 -15.06
C LYS A 407 18.68 25.25 -16.14
N ASN A 408 17.39 25.04 -15.95
CA ASN A 408 16.48 24.31 -16.85
C ASN A 408 16.79 22.80 -17.01
N GLN A 409 17.69 22.22 -16.20
CA GLN A 409 18.07 20.79 -16.30
C GLN A 409 18.46 20.44 -17.77
N ASP A 410 19.32 21.26 -18.35
CA ASP A 410 19.76 21.10 -19.73
C ASP A 410 20.77 19.96 -19.86
N PHE A 411 20.32 18.85 -20.43
CA PHE A 411 21.17 17.67 -20.68
C PHE A 411 22.35 18.01 -21.61
N GLY A 412 22.15 18.91 -22.58
CA GLY A 412 23.18 19.31 -23.53
C GLY A 412 24.30 20.16 -22.91
N ALA A 413 24.05 20.74 -21.74
CA ALA A 413 25.04 21.54 -21.03
C ALA A 413 25.97 20.72 -20.10
N MET A 414 25.72 19.39 -19.96
CA MET A 414 26.61 18.49 -19.22
C MET A 414 27.84 18.14 -20.04
N GLU A 415 28.96 17.80 -19.38
CA GLU A 415 30.14 17.27 -20.02
C GLU A 415 29.82 15.94 -20.73
N LYS A 416 30.55 15.60 -21.77
CA LYS A 416 30.20 14.45 -22.63
C LYS A 416 30.21 13.12 -21.87
N GLU A 417 31.16 12.92 -21.00
CA GLU A 417 31.28 11.74 -20.12
C GLU A 417 30.10 11.65 -19.15
N GLU A 418 29.66 12.77 -18.62
CA GLU A 418 28.49 12.86 -17.72
C GLU A 418 27.19 12.58 -18.47
N GLN A 419 27.05 13.05 -19.72
CA GLN A 419 25.93 12.72 -20.58
C GLN A 419 25.85 11.21 -20.83
N GLU A 420 26.98 10.56 -21.14
CA GLU A 420 27.07 9.12 -21.35
C GLU A 420 26.66 8.34 -20.09
N GLU A 421 27.09 8.77 -18.91
CA GLU A 421 26.67 8.16 -17.64
C GLU A 421 25.18 8.36 -17.34
N LEU A 422 24.62 9.55 -17.57
CA LEU A 422 23.19 9.80 -17.42
C LEU A 422 22.36 8.92 -18.37
N LEU A 423 22.83 8.66 -19.59
CA LEU A 423 22.17 7.75 -20.53
C LEU A 423 22.20 6.28 -20.10
N LEU A 424 23.03 5.92 -19.13
CA LEU A 424 23.04 4.57 -18.52
C LEU A 424 22.22 4.50 -17.21
N LEU A 425 21.81 5.63 -16.67
CA LEU A 425 21.23 5.72 -15.33
C LEU A 425 20.01 4.81 -15.14
N PHE A 426 19.06 4.85 -16.07
CA PHE A 426 17.79 4.10 -16.02
C PHE A 426 17.78 2.83 -16.84
N ARG A 427 18.90 2.39 -17.39
CA ARG A 427 18.96 1.23 -18.29
C ARG A 427 18.43 -0.05 -17.66
N GLN A 428 18.73 -0.23 -16.38
CA GLN A 428 18.28 -1.38 -15.58
C GLN A 428 17.06 -1.03 -14.69
N ALA A 429 16.41 0.10 -14.96
CA ALA A 429 15.22 0.46 -14.22
C ALA A 429 14.12 -0.59 -14.39
N PRO A 430 13.29 -0.80 -13.33
CA PRO A 430 12.26 -1.82 -13.33
C PRO A 430 11.20 -1.61 -14.42
N GLY A 431 10.47 -2.68 -14.75
CA GLY A 431 9.41 -2.66 -15.75
C GLY A 431 8.35 -1.61 -15.47
N ASP A 432 8.00 -1.41 -14.18
CA ASP A 432 7.01 -0.42 -13.79
C ASP A 432 7.46 1.03 -14.04
N PHE A 433 8.76 1.33 -13.91
CA PHE A 433 9.28 2.64 -14.33
C PHE A 433 9.12 2.83 -15.84
N LYS A 434 9.43 1.79 -16.62
CA LYS A 434 9.24 1.82 -18.08
C LYS A 434 7.76 1.95 -18.46
N ASN A 435 6.88 1.24 -17.75
CA ASN A 435 5.43 1.35 -17.90
C ASN A 435 4.91 2.76 -17.58
N LEU A 436 5.48 3.42 -16.56
CA LEU A 436 5.17 4.80 -16.23
C LEU A 436 5.52 5.74 -17.39
N LEU A 437 6.72 5.59 -17.97
CA LEU A 437 7.17 6.38 -19.12
C LEU A 437 6.32 6.15 -20.38
N LEU A 438 5.74 4.97 -20.53
CA LEU A 438 4.84 4.61 -21.64
C LEU A 438 3.38 5.02 -21.43
N GLY A 439 3.03 5.61 -20.27
CA GLY A 439 1.67 6.03 -19.98
C GLY A 439 0.71 4.89 -19.62
N ASN A 440 1.23 3.71 -19.25
CA ASN A 440 0.40 2.57 -18.86
C ASN A 440 -0.36 2.79 -17.54
N TYR A 441 -0.01 3.82 -16.77
CA TYR A 441 -0.69 4.23 -15.54
C TYR A 441 -1.52 5.51 -15.71
N GLY A 442 -1.49 6.15 -16.89
CA GLY A 442 -2.09 7.45 -17.16
C GLY A 442 -1.05 8.54 -17.42
N ARG A 443 -1.52 9.80 -17.47
CA ARG A 443 -0.69 10.95 -17.81
C ARG A 443 0.05 11.50 -16.60
N LEU A 444 1.34 11.78 -16.75
CA LEU A 444 2.15 12.43 -15.72
C LEU A 444 1.65 13.87 -15.43
N PRO A 445 1.77 14.33 -14.18
CA PRO A 445 1.19 15.61 -13.70
C PRO A 445 1.58 16.83 -14.51
N VAL A 446 2.83 16.92 -14.94
CA VAL A 446 3.39 18.07 -15.67
C VAL A 446 3.91 17.71 -17.06
N GLY A 447 3.35 16.66 -17.63
CA GLY A 447 3.76 16.16 -18.94
C GLY A 447 4.95 15.17 -18.83
N TRP A 448 5.40 14.77 -20.00
CA TRP A 448 6.37 13.70 -20.11
C TRP A 448 7.80 14.16 -19.78
N PRO A 449 8.66 13.29 -19.22
CA PRO A 449 10.06 13.61 -18.98
C PRO A 449 10.83 13.92 -20.27
N ALA A 450 11.99 14.55 -20.11
CA ALA A 450 12.87 14.88 -21.21
C ALA A 450 13.34 13.61 -21.96
N GLU A 451 13.63 13.77 -23.25
CA GLU A 451 14.02 12.69 -24.20
C GLU A 451 15.17 11.83 -23.69
N TRP A 452 16.16 12.43 -23.01
CA TRP A 452 17.30 11.68 -22.47
C TRP A 452 16.89 10.61 -21.45
N VAL A 453 15.79 10.81 -20.71
CA VAL A 453 15.24 9.82 -19.78
C VAL A 453 14.76 8.58 -20.54
N TYR A 454 14.12 8.77 -21.69
CA TYR A 454 13.72 7.66 -22.58
C TYR A 454 14.92 6.97 -23.18
N LYS A 455 15.94 7.71 -23.65
CA LYS A 455 17.21 7.15 -24.15
C LYS A 455 17.88 6.30 -23.07
N SER A 456 17.90 6.80 -21.84
CA SER A 456 18.45 6.08 -20.69
C SER A 456 17.68 4.79 -20.39
N ALA A 457 16.34 4.83 -20.40
CA ALA A 457 15.48 3.70 -20.02
C ALA A 457 15.38 2.63 -21.12
N PHE A 458 15.37 3.03 -22.41
CA PHE A 458 15.06 2.14 -23.52
C PHE A 458 16.22 1.91 -24.49
N GLY A 459 17.34 2.61 -24.32
CA GLY A 459 18.50 2.51 -25.22
C GLY A 459 18.11 2.84 -26.66
N ASP A 460 18.52 2.01 -27.63
CA ASP A 460 18.30 2.27 -29.06
C ASP A 460 16.83 2.27 -29.50
N GLU A 461 15.94 1.70 -28.70
CA GLU A 461 14.49 1.67 -29.00
C GLU A 461 13.72 2.93 -28.53
N TRP A 462 14.39 3.91 -27.92
CA TRP A 462 13.76 5.04 -27.26
C TRP A 462 12.78 5.83 -28.16
N ASP A 463 13.14 6.07 -29.43
CA ASP A 463 12.30 6.82 -30.39
C ASP A 463 11.00 6.06 -30.73
N LYS A 464 11.10 4.74 -30.89
CA LYS A 464 9.94 3.86 -31.08
C LYS A 464 9.06 3.89 -29.83
N LYS A 465 9.66 3.82 -28.64
CA LYS A 465 8.93 3.81 -27.36
C LYS A 465 8.22 5.13 -27.06
N ILE A 466 8.79 6.28 -27.42
CA ILE A 466 8.07 7.56 -27.34
C ILE A 466 6.82 7.56 -28.23
N LYS A 467 6.89 6.98 -29.43
CA LYS A 467 5.75 6.90 -30.36
C LYS A 467 4.66 5.90 -29.89
N GLU A 468 5.06 4.88 -29.14
CA GLU A 468 4.14 3.89 -28.53
C GLU A 468 3.47 4.40 -27.25
N ARG A 469 3.85 5.58 -26.75
CA ARG A 469 3.36 6.16 -25.51
C ARG A 469 1.84 6.40 -25.55
N LYS A 470 1.16 6.01 -24.48
CA LYS A 470 -0.29 6.14 -24.35
C LYS A 470 -0.67 7.50 -23.77
N GLU A 471 -1.53 8.22 -24.50
CA GLU A 471 -2.12 9.47 -24.00
C GLU A 471 -3.50 9.26 -23.34
N LEU A 472 -4.04 8.05 -23.44
CA LEU A 472 -5.33 7.66 -22.88
C LEU A 472 -5.18 7.17 -21.44
N SER A 473 -6.28 7.23 -20.70
CA SER A 473 -6.39 6.55 -19.41
C SER A 473 -6.27 5.02 -19.59
N PRO A 474 -5.71 4.29 -18.61
CA PRO A 474 -5.79 2.82 -18.59
C PRO A 474 -7.21 2.29 -18.82
N LEU A 475 -8.25 2.97 -18.31
CA LEU A 475 -9.66 2.61 -18.54
C LEU A 475 -10.05 2.54 -20.02
N ASP A 476 -9.45 3.39 -20.84
CA ASP A 476 -9.76 3.48 -22.27
C ASP A 476 -8.83 2.63 -23.14
N SER A 477 -7.76 2.08 -22.54
CA SER A 477 -6.72 1.31 -23.26
C SER A 477 -6.69 -0.18 -22.89
N LEU A 478 -7.27 -0.58 -21.76
CA LEU A 478 -7.39 -1.97 -21.35
C LEU A 478 -8.73 -2.52 -21.87
N GLY A 479 -8.67 -3.68 -22.53
CA GLY A 479 -9.87 -4.45 -22.88
C GLY A 479 -10.46 -5.14 -21.65
N ASP A 480 -11.75 -5.47 -21.72
CA ASP A 480 -12.45 -6.17 -20.64
C ASP A 480 -11.88 -7.58 -20.41
N ASP A 481 -11.83 -7.99 -19.15
CA ASP A 481 -11.50 -9.34 -18.74
C ASP A 481 -12.72 -10.28 -18.87
N ASP A 482 -12.48 -11.52 -19.27
CA ASP A 482 -13.49 -12.59 -19.25
C ASP A 482 -13.65 -13.10 -17.80
N LEU A 483 -14.55 -12.46 -17.06
CA LEU A 483 -14.81 -12.80 -15.65
C LEU A 483 -15.31 -14.24 -15.46
N GLU A 484 -16.07 -14.78 -16.40
CA GLU A 484 -16.55 -16.17 -16.32
C GLU A 484 -15.40 -17.16 -16.46
N LYS A 485 -14.48 -16.90 -17.40
CA LYS A 485 -13.29 -17.72 -17.59
C LYS A 485 -12.37 -17.66 -16.37
N LEU A 486 -12.19 -16.46 -15.79
CA LEU A 486 -11.40 -16.31 -14.56
C LEU A 486 -12.03 -17.04 -13.37
N ARG A 487 -13.35 -16.99 -13.22
CA ARG A 487 -14.09 -17.72 -12.17
C ARG A 487 -13.96 -19.24 -12.33
N LYS A 488 -14.13 -19.74 -13.55
CA LYS A 488 -13.91 -21.17 -13.86
C LYS A 488 -12.48 -21.61 -13.57
N GLY A 489 -11.49 -20.80 -13.95
CA GLY A 489 -10.09 -21.07 -13.64
C GLY A 489 -9.79 -21.12 -12.13
N LEU A 490 -10.45 -20.29 -11.33
CA LEU A 490 -10.35 -20.39 -9.87
C LEU A 490 -11.05 -21.67 -9.36
N ALA A 491 -12.26 -21.97 -9.83
CA ALA A 491 -13.01 -23.17 -9.45
C ALA A 491 -12.22 -24.46 -9.71
N GLU A 492 -11.55 -24.57 -10.85
CA GLU A 492 -10.65 -25.68 -11.17
C GLU A 492 -9.47 -25.80 -10.19
N ASN A 493 -8.90 -24.66 -9.76
CA ASN A 493 -7.77 -24.64 -8.82
C ASN A 493 -8.16 -25.06 -7.40
N ILE A 494 -9.37 -24.68 -6.93
CA ILE A 494 -9.81 -24.97 -5.56
C ILE A 494 -10.73 -26.20 -5.49
N GLY A 495 -11.10 -26.79 -6.64
CA GLY A 495 -11.93 -28.00 -6.72
C GLY A 495 -13.43 -27.80 -6.43
N ARG A 496 -13.91 -26.56 -6.37
CA ARG A 496 -15.33 -26.19 -6.17
C ARG A 496 -15.63 -24.80 -6.73
N GLU A 497 -16.91 -24.46 -6.82
CA GLU A 497 -17.29 -23.09 -7.15
C GLU A 497 -16.83 -22.12 -6.03
N PRO A 498 -16.15 -21.02 -6.39
CA PRO A 498 -15.75 -20.01 -5.41
C PRO A 498 -16.95 -19.18 -4.94
N ALA A 499 -16.95 -18.83 -3.65
CA ALA A 499 -17.84 -17.80 -3.15
C ALA A 499 -17.55 -16.45 -3.83
N GLU A 500 -18.53 -15.54 -3.79
CA GLU A 500 -18.39 -14.22 -4.44
C GLU A 500 -17.17 -13.46 -3.92
N GLU A 501 -16.96 -13.46 -2.61
CA GLU A 501 -15.84 -12.81 -1.95
C GLU A 501 -14.50 -13.43 -2.33
N GLU A 502 -14.43 -14.77 -2.37
CA GLU A 502 -13.21 -15.49 -2.80
C GLU A 502 -12.83 -15.13 -4.23
N PHE A 503 -13.82 -14.97 -5.12
CA PHE A 503 -13.56 -14.55 -6.48
C PHE A 503 -13.06 -13.10 -6.56
N ILE A 504 -13.61 -12.19 -5.77
CA ILE A 504 -13.11 -10.80 -5.69
C ILE A 504 -11.68 -10.76 -5.15
N LEU A 505 -11.37 -11.53 -4.10
CA LEU A 505 -10.01 -11.65 -3.59
C LEU A 505 -9.06 -12.17 -4.67
N TYR A 506 -9.49 -13.14 -5.45
CA TYR A 506 -8.73 -13.71 -6.56
C TYR A 506 -8.49 -12.69 -7.69
N LEU A 507 -9.50 -11.89 -8.06
CA LEU A 507 -9.33 -10.82 -9.05
C LEU A 507 -8.26 -9.82 -8.61
N MET A 508 -8.21 -9.49 -7.32
CA MET A 508 -7.26 -8.52 -6.78
C MET A 508 -5.85 -9.12 -6.55
N HIS A 509 -5.76 -10.35 -6.04
CA HIS A 509 -4.52 -10.99 -5.61
C HIS A 509 -4.53 -12.50 -5.92
N PRO A 510 -4.40 -12.90 -7.20
CA PRO A 510 -4.68 -14.28 -7.64
C PRO A 510 -3.92 -15.37 -6.89
N LYS A 511 -2.63 -15.14 -6.57
CA LYS A 511 -1.80 -16.10 -5.86
C LYS A 511 -2.21 -16.21 -4.38
N ASP A 512 -2.20 -15.07 -3.70
CA ASP A 512 -2.42 -15.03 -2.25
C ASP A 512 -3.84 -15.40 -1.88
N ALA A 513 -4.82 -15.08 -2.73
CA ALA A 513 -6.21 -15.49 -2.55
C ALA A 513 -6.38 -17.02 -2.58
N LYS A 514 -5.72 -17.72 -3.51
CA LYS A 514 -5.76 -19.20 -3.54
C LYS A 514 -5.18 -19.80 -2.26
N GLU A 515 -4.02 -19.32 -1.82
CA GLU A 515 -3.41 -19.76 -0.57
C GLU A 515 -4.30 -19.47 0.65
N PHE A 516 -4.96 -18.30 0.65
CA PHE A 516 -5.90 -17.91 1.69
C PHE A 516 -7.13 -18.82 1.72
N ILE A 517 -7.75 -19.12 0.56
CA ILE A 517 -8.92 -20.00 0.45
C ILE A 517 -8.60 -21.38 1.03
N VAL A 518 -7.48 -22.00 0.58
CA VAL A 518 -7.02 -23.30 1.09
C VAL A 518 -6.76 -23.26 2.60
N PHE A 519 -6.16 -22.18 3.08
CA PHE A 519 -5.94 -22.00 4.51
C PHE A 519 -7.27 -21.94 5.28
N ARG A 520 -8.24 -21.17 4.80
CA ARG A 520 -9.55 -20.99 5.45
C ARG A 520 -10.37 -22.28 5.44
N GLU A 521 -10.31 -23.09 4.39
CA GLU A 521 -10.93 -24.42 4.36
C GLU A 521 -10.38 -25.33 5.47
N LYS A 522 -9.09 -25.24 5.74
CA LYS A 522 -8.45 -26.07 6.76
C LYS A 522 -8.68 -25.58 8.20
N TYR A 523 -8.61 -24.27 8.42
CA TYR A 523 -8.56 -23.69 9.77
C TYR A 523 -9.81 -22.87 10.14
N GLY A 524 -10.75 -22.66 9.20
CA GLY A 524 -11.99 -21.92 9.42
C GLY A 524 -11.75 -20.51 9.97
N GLU A 525 -12.53 -20.13 10.96
CA GLU A 525 -12.53 -18.79 11.60
C GLU A 525 -11.51 -18.64 12.73
N ALA A 526 -10.64 -19.62 12.95
CA ALA A 526 -9.63 -19.55 14.01
C ALA A 526 -8.82 -18.24 14.03
N PRO A 527 -8.44 -17.66 12.87
CA PRO A 527 -7.78 -16.35 12.86
C PRO A 527 -8.57 -15.20 13.47
N LEU A 528 -9.90 -15.28 13.49
CA LEU A 528 -10.76 -14.19 13.97
C LEU A 528 -11.01 -14.24 15.49
N VAL A 529 -10.80 -15.41 16.11
CA VAL A 529 -11.21 -15.68 17.50
C VAL A 529 -10.04 -15.90 18.46
N LEU A 530 -8.85 -16.26 17.96
CA LEU A 530 -7.68 -16.47 18.81
C LEU A 530 -7.06 -15.12 19.21
N PRO A 531 -6.65 -14.95 20.48
CA PRO A 531 -5.84 -13.80 20.92
C PRO A 531 -4.59 -13.62 20.08
N THR A 532 -4.12 -12.39 19.94
CA THR A 532 -3.05 -12.04 19.00
C THR A 532 -1.70 -12.68 19.37
N ASP A 533 -1.37 -12.73 20.65
CA ASP A 533 -0.19 -13.42 21.17
C ASP A 533 -0.24 -14.94 20.87
N VAL A 534 -1.39 -15.57 21.12
CA VAL A 534 -1.59 -16.99 20.82
C VAL A 534 -1.58 -17.26 19.32
N TRP A 535 -2.20 -16.41 18.52
CA TRP A 535 -2.18 -16.53 17.06
C TRP A 535 -0.77 -16.44 16.48
N ARG A 536 0.05 -15.54 17.01
CA ARG A 536 1.41 -15.30 16.54
C ARG A 536 2.40 -16.34 17.03
N GLU A 537 2.32 -16.72 18.30
CA GLU A 537 3.37 -17.46 18.98
C GLU A 537 2.95 -18.85 19.45
N GLY A 538 1.65 -19.11 19.46
CA GLY A 538 1.09 -20.33 20.03
C GLY A 538 1.22 -20.40 21.55
N LEU A 539 0.84 -21.54 22.12
CA LEU A 539 1.08 -21.86 23.53
C LEU A 539 2.51 -22.40 23.66
N LYS A 540 3.33 -21.83 24.55
CA LYS A 540 4.78 -22.09 24.61
C LYS A 540 5.19 -22.93 25.81
N ARG A 541 4.51 -22.76 26.93
CA ARG A 541 4.89 -23.38 28.23
C ARG A 541 3.81 -24.31 28.70
N ALA A 542 4.22 -25.40 29.36
CA ALA A 542 3.28 -26.25 30.05
C ALA A 542 2.45 -25.44 31.06
N GLY A 543 1.12 -25.55 30.96
CA GLY A 543 0.15 -24.74 31.71
C GLY A 543 -0.38 -23.53 30.97
N ASP A 544 0.23 -23.11 29.86
CA ASP A 544 -0.36 -22.06 29.00
C ASP A 544 -1.73 -22.51 28.53
N ARG A 545 -2.71 -21.60 28.63
CA ARG A 545 -4.11 -21.88 28.31
C ARG A 545 -4.73 -20.73 27.53
N VAL A 546 -5.58 -21.09 26.58
CA VAL A 546 -6.43 -20.15 25.84
C VAL A 546 -7.87 -20.64 25.85
N ASP A 547 -8.79 -19.71 26.13
CA ASP A 547 -10.23 -19.93 26.08
C ASP A 547 -10.79 -19.05 24.96
N PHE A 548 -11.60 -19.63 24.05
CA PHE A 548 -12.22 -18.93 22.93
C PHE A 548 -13.51 -19.64 22.51
N GLU A 549 -14.34 -18.92 21.74
CA GLU A 549 -15.52 -19.49 21.12
C GLU A 549 -15.29 -19.65 19.60
N LEU A 550 -15.64 -20.83 19.08
CA LEU A 550 -15.58 -21.13 17.64
C LEU A 550 -16.83 -21.90 17.23
N TRP A 551 -17.53 -21.42 16.18
CA TRP A 551 -18.80 -21.96 15.71
C TRP A 551 -19.87 -22.08 16.81
N GLY A 552 -19.98 -21.06 17.67
CA GLY A 552 -20.93 -21.02 18.79
C GLY A 552 -20.63 -22.04 19.89
N LYS A 553 -19.41 -22.64 19.93
CA LYS A 553 -18.99 -23.58 20.96
C LYS A 553 -17.78 -23.07 21.71
N PRO A 554 -17.79 -23.14 23.06
CA PRO A 554 -16.63 -22.76 23.85
C PRO A 554 -15.53 -23.83 23.75
N TYR A 555 -14.32 -23.36 23.57
CA TYR A 555 -13.09 -24.16 23.61
C TYR A 555 -12.17 -23.66 24.69
N SER A 556 -11.56 -24.59 25.39
CA SER A 556 -10.47 -24.36 26.33
C SER A 556 -9.32 -25.27 25.93
N ILE A 557 -8.17 -24.70 25.58
CA ILE A 557 -6.99 -25.44 25.19
C ILE A 557 -5.85 -25.09 26.14
N GLU A 558 -5.29 -26.12 26.80
CA GLU A 558 -4.14 -26.00 27.69
C GLU A 558 -2.99 -26.85 27.13
N LEU A 559 -1.82 -26.26 27.02
CA LEU A 559 -0.59 -27.00 26.67
C LEU A 559 -0.10 -27.76 27.88
N VAL A 560 -0.01 -29.09 27.77
CA VAL A 560 0.49 -29.94 28.84
C VAL A 560 1.99 -30.19 28.70
N SER A 561 2.44 -30.56 27.49
CA SER A 561 3.87 -30.76 27.21
C SER A 561 4.16 -30.75 25.71
N ILE A 562 5.41 -30.41 25.38
CA ILE A 562 5.97 -30.53 24.03
C ILE A 562 7.10 -31.57 24.17
N GLY A 563 6.99 -32.68 23.44
CA GLY A 563 8.01 -33.73 23.40
C GLY A 563 9.25 -33.31 22.62
N ALA A 564 10.32 -34.11 22.74
CA ALA A 564 11.48 -33.92 21.89
C ALA A 564 11.17 -34.26 20.43
N GLU A 565 11.85 -33.58 19.50
CA GLU A 565 11.76 -33.90 18.09
C GLU A 565 12.43 -35.25 17.78
N HIS A 566 11.70 -36.10 17.07
CA HIS A 566 12.23 -37.35 16.54
C HIS A 566 11.78 -37.50 15.09
N GLU A 567 12.73 -37.69 14.17
CA GLU A 567 12.49 -37.86 12.74
C GLU A 567 11.61 -36.77 12.10
N GLY A 568 11.71 -35.51 12.59
CA GLY A 568 10.92 -34.40 12.09
C GLY A 568 9.50 -34.35 12.65
N ILE A 569 9.18 -35.11 13.66
CA ILE A 569 7.89 -35.14 14.37
C ILE A 569 8.10 -34.74 15.84
N VAL A 570 7.26 -33.83 16.32
CA VAL A 570 7.12 -33.45 17.72
C VAL A 570 5.76 -33.89 18.23
N HIS A 571 5.72 -34.57 19.34
CA HIS A 571 4.46 -34.91 20.01
C HIS A 571 4.08 -33.82 20.99
N VAL A 572 2.94 -33.15 20.72
CA VAL A 572 2.40 -32.09 21.57
C VAL A 572 1.20 -32.66 22.34
N VAL A 573 1.26 -32.61 23.65
CA VAL A 573 0.17 -33.02 24.54
C VAL A 573 -0.64 -31.79 24.95
N MET A 574 -1.91 -31.81 24.66
CA MET A 574 -2.83 -30.71 25.00
C MET A 574 -4.08 -31.25 25.73
N LYS A 575 -4.66 -30.45 26.62
CA LYS A 575 -6.01 -30.65 27.08
C LYS A 575 -6.94 -29.78 26.23
N VAL A 576 -7.93 -30.39 25.57
CA VAL A 576 -8.99 -29.71 24.85
C VAL A 576 -10.31 -29.98 25.57
N ASN A 577 -10.92 -28.94 26.15
CA ASN A 577 -12.13 -29.04 26.99
C ASN A 577 -11.98 -30.13 28.07
N ASN A 578 -10.87 -30.06 28.84
CA ASN A 578 -10.49 -31.03 29.90
C ASN A 578 -10.20 -32.47 29.42
N ARG A 579 -10.09 -32.73 28.12
CA ARG A 579 -9.72 -34.03 27.58
C ARG A 579 -8.30 -33.98 27.03
N THR A 580 -7.41 -34.80 27.57
CA THR A 580 -6.03 -34.91 27.08
C THR A 580 -6.00 -35.53 25.68
N ARG A 581 -5.26 -34.89 24.75
CA ARG A 581 -4.99 -35.40 23.43
C ARG A 581 -3.51 -35.23 23.10
N VAL A 582 -3.01 -36.13 22.27
CA VAL A 582 -1.63 -36.09 21.76
C VAL A 582 -1.70 -35.84 20.27
N TYR A 583 -0.97 -34.82 19.82
CA TYR A 583 -0.87 -34.46 18.41
C TYR A 583 0.57 -34.68 17.94
N ALA A 584 0.73 -35.44 16.86
CA ALA A 584 1.98 -35.50 16.12
C ALA A 584 2.07 -34.31 15.18
N VAL A 585 3.01 -33.42 15.41
CA VAL A 585 3.20 -32.19 14.60
C VAL A 585 4.50 -32.36 13.82
N GLU A 586 4.39 -32.32 12.50
CA GLU A 586 5.58 -32.28 11.65
C GLU A 586 6.30 -30.95 11.85
N THR A 587 7.56 -31.02 12.28
CA THR A 587 8.40 -29.83 12.27
C THR A 587 8.83 -29.56 10.83
N PRO A 588 8.81 -28.30 10.37
CA PRO A 588 9.47 -27.97 9.14
C PRO A 588 10.97 -28.28 9.33
N ARG A 589 11.40 -29.49 9.00
CA ARG A 589 12.80 -29.65 8.65
C ARG A 589 13.00 -28.63 7.54
N ALA A 590 13.74 -27.55 7.82
CA ALA A 590 14.42 -26.85 6.77
C ALA A 590 15.09 -27.95 5.95
N LYS A 591 14.51 -28.34 4.81
CA LYS A 591 15.24 -28.99 3.75
C LYS A 591 16.32 -27.96 3.45
N ARG A 592 17.50 -28.13 4.06
CA ARG A 592 18.74 -27.61 3.54
C ARG A 592 18.94 -28.34 2.22
N THR A 593 18.20 -27.97 1.21
CA THR A 593 18.62 -28.14 -0.15
C THR A 593 19.88 -27.29 -0.21
N GLU A 594 21.05 -27.92 -0.41
CA GLU A 594 22.26 -27.17 -0.68
C GLU A 594 21.94 -26.22 -1.84
N ILE A 595 21.89 -24.93 -1.51
CA ILE A 595 21.61 -23.89 -2.52
C ILE A 595 22.79 -23.93 -3.49
N ARG A 596 22.53 -24.45 -4.69
CA ARG A 596 23.54 -24.43 -5.76
C ARG A 596 23.67 -23.00 -6.26
N MET A 597 24.88 -22.44 -6.18
CA MET A 597 25.19 -21.10 -6.69
C MET A 597 25.74 -21.22 -8.12
N ALA A 598 25.32 -20.31 -9.00
CA ALA A 598 25.87 -20.20 -10.34
C ALA A 598 27.34 -19.73 -10.26
N LYS A 599 28.26 -20.51 -10.82
CA LYS A 599 29.71 -20.25 -10.77
C LYS A 599 30.38 -20.29 -12.14
N LYS A 600 29.71 -20.83 -13.15
CA LYS A 600 30.26 -21.03 -14.50
C LYS A 600 29.57 -20.12 -15.51
N PRO A 601 30.24 -19.80 -16.64
CA PRO A 601 29.66 -18.94 -17.66
C PRO A 601 28.38 -19.46 -18.32
N ASN A 602 28.14 -20.76 -18.25
CA ASN A 602 26.95 -21.43 -18.76
C ASN A 602 25.88 -21.69 -17.66
N GLU A 603 26.06 -21.15 -16.46
CA GLU A 603 25.12 -21.22 -15.36
C GLU A 603 24.45 -19.86 -15.17
N ILE A 604 23.12 -19.81 -15.26
CA ILE A 604 22.35 -18.60 -15.06
C ILE A 604 21.87 -18.55 -13.61
N GLY A 605 22.37 -17.56 -12.88
CA GLY A 605 21.99 -17.30 -11.48
C GLY A 605 20.89 -16.26 -11.37
N ALA A 606 20.20 -16.27 -10.25
CA ALA A 606 19.24 -15.23 -9.89
C ALA A 606 19.97 -13.89 -9.70
N PRO A 607 19.56 -12.80 -10.38
CA PRO A 607 20.22 -11.50 -10.24
C PRO A 607 19.88 -10.81 -8.91
N ILE A 608 18.82 -11.25 -8.23
CA ILE A 608 18.30 -10.68 -6.98
C ILE A 608 17.59 -11.78 -6.17
N ASN A 609 17.39 -11.52 -4.88
CA ASN A 609 16.49 -12.33 -4.06
C ASN A 609 15.03 -12.14 -4.52
N GLY A 610 14.28 -13.21 -4.73
CA GLY A 610 12.90 -13.14 -5.19
C GLY A 610 12.20 -14.49 -5.28
N ASN A 611 10.98 -14.49 -5.80
CA ASN A 611 10.23 -15.71 -6.09
C ASN A 611 10.19 -15.96 -7.60
N VAL A 612 10.32 -17.19 -8.02
CA VAL A 612 10.18 -17.59 -9.43
C VAL A 612 8.72 -17.43 -9.84
N TRP A 613 8.40 -16.30 -10.50
CA TRP A 613 7.05 -15.95 -10.92
C TRP A 613 6.62 -16.71 -12.18
N ARG A 614 7.56 -16.86 -13.11
CA ARG A 614 7.33 -17.58 -14.37
C ARG A 614 8.62 -18.25 -14.83
N ILE A 615 8.49 -19.44 -15.42
CA ILE A 615 9.55 -20.14 -16.14
C ILE A 615 9.12 -20.13 -17.62
N GLY A 616 9.85 -19.40 -18.46
CA GLY A 616 9.50 -19.12 -19.85
C GLY A 616 9.05 -17.68 -20.08
N ASN A 617 8.58 -17.36 -21.28
CA ASN A 617 8.06 -16.05 -21.66
C ASN A 617 6.57 -16.12 -22.07
N PRO A 618 5.84 -14.98 -22.10
CA PRO A 618 4.42 -14.97 -22.43
C PRO A 618 4.06 -15.52 -23.81
N GLY A 619 5.00 -15.44 -24.77
CA GLY A 619 4.77 -15.86 -26.17
C GLY A 619 5.07 -17.33 -26.44
N ARG A 620 5.86 -17.99 -25.60
CA ARG A 620 6.33 -19.37 -25.84
C ARG A 620 5.77 -20.39 -24.84
N GLY A 621 5.40 -19.94 -23.63
CA GLY A 621 5.00 -20.83 -22.53
C GLY A 621 6.19 -21.30 -21.69
N ALA A 622 5.98 -22.38 -20.92
CA ALA A 622 6.98 -22.87 -19.97
C ALA A 622 8.18 -23.51 -20.69
N ILE A 623 9.39 -23.07 -20.35
CA ILE A 623 10.66 -23.60 -20.85
C ILE A 623 10.97 -24.94 -20.15
N LYS A 624 11.50 -25.89 -20.94
CA LYS A 624 11.87 -27.25 -20.52
C LYS A 624 13.30 -27.57 -20.91
N VAL A 625 13.87 -28.58 -20.30
CA VAL A 625 15.16 -29.15 -20.69
C VAL A 625 15.08 -29.61 -22.15
N GLY A 626 16.07 -29.24 -22.95
CA GLY A 626 16.17 -29.49 -24.38
C GLY A 626 15.66 -28.35 -25.28
N ASP A 627 14.96 -27.35 -24.72
CA ASP A 627 14.50 -26.20 -25.50
C ASP A 627 15.65 -25.30 -25.93
N ILE A 628 15.58 -24.76 -27.16
CA ILE A 628 16.51 -23.76 -27.68
C ILE A 628 15.97 -22.37 -27.33
N VAL A 629 16.83 -21.53 -26.78
CA VAL A 629 16.55 -20.13 -26.46
C VAL A 629 17.53 -19.21 -27.16
N HIS A 630 17.07 -18.04 -27.60
CA HIS A 630 17.88 -17.07 -28.32
C HIS A 630 18.44 -15.99 -27.40
N LYS A 631 19.58 -15.42 -27.80
CA LYS A 631 20.18 -14.30 -27.07
C LYS A 631 19.19 -13.17 -26.86
N GLY A 632 19.00 -12.76 -25.58
CA GLY A 632 18.05 -11.74 -25.20
C GLY A 632 16.61 -12.24 -24.95
N GLU A 633 16.33 -13.52 -25.22
CA GLU A 633 15.04 -14.14 -24.93
C GLU A 633 14.84 -14.27 -23.41
N GLU A 634 13.65 -13.91 -22.92
CA GLU A 634 13.26 -14.11 -21.52
C GLU A 634 13.02 -15.61 -21.26
N ILE A 635 13.76 -16.17 -20.31
CA ILE A 635 13.69 -17.59 -19.94
C ILE A 635 13.01 -17.84 -18.61
N ALA A 636 12.93 -16.83 -17.76
CA ALA A 636 12.17 -16.84 -16.52
C ALA A 636 11.88 -15.40 -16.07
N ASN A 637 11.01 -15.28 -15.08
CA ASN A 637 10.73 -14.02 -14.43
C ASN A 637 10.73 -14.23 -12.91
N LEU A 638 11.48 -13.38 -12.21
CA LEU A 638 11.50 -13.36 -10.74
C LEU A 638 10.64 -12.21 -10.24
N GLU A 639 9.71 -12.50 -9.36
CA GLU A 639 9.03 -11.48 -8.58
C GLU A 639 9.88 -11.14 -7.35
N ALA A 640 10.39 -9.92 -7.31
CA ALA A 640 11.04 -9.37 -6.14
C ALA A 640 10.35 -8.05 -5.78
N MET A 641 9.97 -7.88 -4.51
CA MET A 641 9.33 -6.65 -4.02
C MET A 641 8.06 -6.25 -4.80
N LYS A 642 7.29 -7.24 -5.29
CA LYS A 642 6.10 -7.05 -6.14
C LYS A 642 6.39 -6.54 -7.55
N MET A 643 7.62 -6.71 -8.01
CA MET A 643 8.06 -6.32 -9.34
C MET A 643 8.63 -7.51 -10.09
N GLU A 644 8.33 -7.58 -11.37
CA GLU A 644 8.80 -8.63 -12.26
C GLU A 644 10.19 -8.30 -12.81
N ASN A 645 11.14 -9.22 -12.62
CA ASN A 645 12.50 -9.12 -13.13
C ASN A 645 12.75 -10.25 -14.11
N ALA A 646 12.87 -9.89 -15.38
CA ALA A 646 13.11 -10.84 -16.44
C ALA A 646 14.53 -11.41 -16.38
N ILE A 647 14.65 -12.73 -16.46
CA ILE A 647 15.89 -13.47 -16.64
C ILE A 647 16.03 -13.76 -18.12
N ILE A 648 17.09 -13.25 -18.73
CA ILE A 648 17.31 -13.34 -20.18
C ILE A 648 18.46 -14.29 -20.52
N ALA A 649 18.37 -14.99 -21.65
CA ALA A 649 19.44 -15.80 -22.19
C ALA A 649 20.61 -14.90 -22.67
N PRO A 650 21.85 -15.11 -22.19
CA PRO A 650 22.99 -14.27 -22.56
C PRO A 650 23.51 -14.51 -23.96
N PHE A 651 23.22 -15.67 -24.55
CA PHE A 651 23.60 -16.11 -25.92
C PHE A 651 22.61 -17.18 -26.40
N ASP A 652 22.67 -17.56 -27.66
CA ASP A 652 21.89 -18.66 -28.25
C ASP A 652 22.32 -19.98 -27.60
N ALA A 653 21.38 -20.67 -26.97
CA ALA A 653 21.67 -21.83 -26.14
C ALA A 653 20.54 -22.84 -26.10
N GLN A 654 20.90 -24.09 -25.75
CA GLN A 654 19.95 -25.12 -25.35
C GLN A 654 19.89 -25.20 -23.82
N ILE A 655 18.70 -25.33 -23.26
CA ILE A 655 18.49 -25.53 -21.84
C ILE A 655 18.93 -26.94 -21.44
N ALA A 656 20.02 -27.05 -20.69
CA ALA A 656 20.53 -28.33 -20.22
C ALA A 656 19.90 -28.77 -18.89
N GLU A 657 19.62 -27.82 -17.97
CA GLU A 657 18.99 -28.10 -16.69
C GLU A 657 18.12 -26.91 -16.27
N VAL A 658 16.95 -27.21 -15.69
CA VAL A 658 16.09 -26.24 -15.01
C VAL A 658 16.17 -26.55 -13.50
N CYS A 659 16.82 -25.67 -12.73
CA CYS A 659 17.17 -25.89 -11.34
C CYS A 659 16.14 -25.34 -10.34
N VAL A 660 15.07 -24.71 -10.84
CA VAL A 660 14.01 -24.07 -10.04
C VAL A 660 12.63 -24.46 -10.53
N LYS A 661 11.66 -24.30 -9.65
CA LYS A 661 10.23 -24.49 -9.95
C LYS A 661 9.48 -23.19 -9.80
N LEU A 662 8.29 -23.12 -10.39
CA LEU A 662 7.39 -21.99 -10.19
C LEU A 662 7.11 -21.82 -8.69
N ASN A 663 7.18 -20.58 -8.21
CA ASN A 663 7.03 -20.16 -6.81
C ASN A 663 8.19 -20.54 -5.85
N ASP A 664 9.30 -21.07 -6.34
CA ASP A 664 10.49 -21.21 -5.49
C ASP A 664 11.00 -19.82 -5.07
N THR A 665 11.34 -19.67 -3.80
CA THR A 665 12.11 -18.52 -3.32
C THR A 665 13.58 -18.76 -3.61
N VAL A 666 14.21 -17.80 -4.30
CA VAL A 666 15.62 -17.87 -4.71
C VAL A 666 16.41 -16.70 -4.14
N HIS A 667 17.69 -16.97 -3.89
CA HIS A 667 18.66 -15.98 -3.43
C HIS A 667 19.53 -15.47 -4.57
N GLU A 668 20.02 -14.22 -4.45
CA GLU A 668 20.95 -13.67 -5.43
C GLU A 668 22.13 -14.62 -5.66
N GLY A 669 22.44 -14.89 -6.94
CA GLY A 669 23.45 -15.85 -7.34
C GLY A 669 23.02 -17.33 -7.32
N GLN A 670 21.86 -17.68 -6.80
CA GLN A 670 21.35 -19.06 -6.82
C GLN A 670 21.13 -19.53 -8.25
N LEU A 671 21.60 -20.73 -8.57
CA LEU A 671 21.51 -21.34 -9.89
C LEU A 671 20.04 -21.57 -10.29
N LEU A 672 19.64 -20.99 -11.42
CA LEU A 672 18.30 -21.10 -12.00
C LEU A 672 18.29 -22.06 -13.20
N PHE A 673 19.25 -21.89 -14.12
CA PHE A 673 19.37 -22.70 -15.33
C PHE A 673 20.81 -23.03 -15.63
N VAL A 674 21.02 -24.21 -16.23
CA VAL A 674 22.27 -24.53 -16.94
C VAL A 674 21.96 -24.52 -18.43
N ILE A 675 22.77 -23.82 -19.24
CA ILE A 675 22.59 -23.67 -20.68
C ILE A 675 23.83 -24.13 -21.41
N GLU A 676 23.66 -24.69 -22.60
CA GLU A 676 24.75 -25.10 -23.49
C GLU A 676 24.66 -24.29 -24.79
N LYS A 677 25.78 -23.75 -25.19
CA LYS A 677 25.86 -22.92 -26.42
C LYS A 677 25.54 -23.76 -27.64
N VAL A 678 24.59 -23.32 -28.45
CA VAL A 678 24.24 -23.96 -29.74
C VAL A 678 25.08 -23.37 -30.89
#